data_c2e266362e2b10f793a2e75c066b2b20
#
_entry.id   c2e266362e2b10f793a2e75c066b2b20
#
_cell.length_a   1.000
_cell.length_b   1.000
_cell.length_c   1.000
_cell.angle_alpha   90.00
_cell.angle_beta   90.00
_cell.angle_gamma   90.00
#
_symmetry.space_group_name_H-M   'P 1'
#
loop_
_entity.id
_entity.type
_entity.pdbx_description
1 polymer ?
#
loop_
_entity_poly.entity_id
_entity_poly.type
_entity_poly.pdbx_seq_one_letter_code
_entity_poly.pdbx_strand_id
1 'polypeptide(L)'
;MRMSTKDPKVFFITPPFTQLNTPYPATAYLKGFLNTKGIAAYQADLGLEVILQLFSTNGLKNLFAHIENSSKKLNENGQRMLRLKQSYIRTIDPVISFLHDKNPTLAHVIAEQNYLPEASRFQQVSDLEWAFGSMGVRDKARHLATLYLEDISDLIIDAVDPHFGFSRYAERLGRSASSFQELNRALHAPLTYIDELLVKTLEAKILQEKPDLVAITAPFPGNLYSALRCGQWIKKHHPEIKVAFGGGYANTELRSLQEPRVFEFVDFITLDDGETPLINLLEHLKGTRELKDLKRTFCCIDGTVTYLNGSKDPDVKQKDVGIPDYTDLPLDKYLSVIEIANPMHRLWSDGRWNKLTLAHGCYWGKCTFCDISLSYIKDYEATTAPMLVDRIEAMIAQTGNNGFHFVDEAAPPALMRDVALEIIRRDLTVVWWTNIRFEKSFTKDLCQLLVRSGCIAVSGGLEVASDRLLELIDKGVTVAQVAEVADHFTQAGILVHAYLMYGFPTQTAQETVDSLEVVRQLVENGVMHSGFWHQFALTAHSPVGLNPDAYQIQILNPEPGSFANNDLEHADPTGTDHALFSEGLKKSLFNYMHGIGLDMPLQDWFDFKIPRTQIPKNYIKRILAPSAEQMPKPNAKIVWLGPVPTIGKSSRGKTILQMSMGRDEVELLVPEKLGSWLVVTLDQLAVGPGKTWIFEEFEKEYAKAGLGEFAVFWEGATVEELREMGLLVI
;
A
#
# COMPACT_ATOMS: atom_id res chain seq x y z
N MET A 1 -25.90 -3.44 36.87
CA MET A 1 -24.46 -3.40 36.58
C MET A 1 -23.80 -2.36 37.49
N ARG A 2 -22.78 -2.70 38.28
CA ARG A 2 -22.05 -1.69 39.08
C ARG A 2 -21.26 -0.81 38.09
N MET A 3 -21.51 0.50 38.11
CA MET A 3 -20.76 1.47 37.34
C MET A 3 -19.30 1.39 37.75
N SER A 4 -18.42 1.00 36.81
CA SER A 4 -16.96 1.11 36.99
C SER A 4 -16.60 2.58 36.79
N THR A 5 -15.92 3.19 37.76
CA THR A 5 -15.40 4.57 37.66
C THR A 5 -14.10 4.65 36.84
N LYS A 6 -13.57 3.51 36.41
CA LYS A 6 -12.32 3.39 35.66
C LYS A 6 -12.60 3.27 34.16
N ASP A 7 -11.78 3.92 33.35
CA ASP A 7 -11.82 3.75 31.90
C ASP A 7 -11.59 2.29 31.50
N PRO A 8 -12.40 1.72 30.58
CA PRO A 8 -12.17 0.39 30.08
C PRO A 8 -10.81 0.26 29.39
N LYS A 9 -10.10 -0.85 29.65
CA LYS A 9 -8.87 -1.21 28.91
C LYS A 9 -9.24 -1.80 27.56
N VAL A 10 -8.57 -1.33 26.52
CA VAL A 10 -8.79 -1.80 25.14
C VAL A 10 -7.58 -2.66 24.70
N PHE A 11 -7.88 -3.80 24.09
CA PHE A 11 -6.87 -4.61 23.42
C PHE A 11 -7.21 -4.76 21.93
N PHE A 12 -6.36 -4.19 21.08
CA PHE A 12 -6.48 -4.27 19.63
C PHE A 12 -5.80 -5.52 19.09
N ILE A 13 -6.45 -6.21 18.18
CA ILE A 13 -5.95 -7.44 17.56
C ILE A 13 -6.01 -7.33 16.04
N THR A 14 -4.89 -7.64 15.38
CA THR A 14 -4.85 -8.04 13.97
C THR A 14 -4.85 -9.57 13.92
N PRO A 15 -5.91 -10.22 13.45
CA PRO A 15 -6.01 -11.68 13.42
C PRO A 15 -5.27 -12.28 12.20
N PRO A 16 -4.91 -13.58 12.22
CA PRO A 16 -4.30 -14.27 11.07
C PRO A 16 -5.17 -14.24 9.80
N PHE A 17 -4.60 -14.18 8.60
CA PHE A 17 -3.25 -13.77 8.28
C PHE A 17 -3.32 -12.56 7.35
N THR A 18 -2.41 -11.62 7.58
CA THR A 18 -2.18 -10.49 6.69
C THR A 18 -0.77 -10.58 6.11
N GLN A 19 -0.25 -9.46 5.61
CA GLN A 19 1.14 -9.32 5.19
C GLN A 19 2.11 -9.64 6.34
N LEU A 20 3.22 -10.33 6.03
CA LEU A 20 4.22 -10.71 7.03
C LEU A 20 5.39 -9.74 7.13
N ASN A 21 5.48 -8.76 6.24
CA ASN A 21 6.61 -7.86 6.11
C ASN A 21 6.48 -6.56 6.92
N THR A 22 5.27 -6.16 7.30
CA THR A 22 5.00 -4.91 8.01
C THR A 22 3.67 -5.01 8.76
N PRO A 23 3.51 -4.33 9.91
CA PRO A 23 2.24 -4.33 10.63
C PRO A 23 1.13 -3.64 9.81
N TYR A 24 -0.09 -4.11 9.98
CA TYR A 24 -1.27 -3.42 9.48
C TYR A 24 -1.53 -2.18 10.37
N PRO A 25 -1.72 -0.97 9.80
CA PRO A 25 -1.65 0.27 10.57
C PRO A 25 -2.85 0.55 11.49
N ALA A 26 -4.02 -0.03 11.26
CA ALA A 26 -5.26 0.36 11.95
C ALA A 26 -5.16 0.31 13.49
N THR A 27 -4.53 -0.74 14.03
CA THR A 27 -4.37 -0.87 15.49
C THR A 27 -3.47 0.21 16.08
N ALA A 28 -2.40 0.57 15.36
CA ALA A 28 -1.48 1.62 15.79
C ALA A 28 -2.14 3.01 15.75
N TYR A 29 -2.99 3.28 14.74
CA TYR A 29 -3.76 4.52 14.65
C TYR A 29 -4.76 4.65 15.80
N LEU A 30 -5.59 3.63 16.04
CA LEU A 30 -6.57 3.65 17.10
C LEU A 30 -5.92 3.70 18.49
N LYS A 31 -4.79 3.00 18.70
CA LYS A 31 -4.01 3.10 19.94
C LYS A 31 -3.47 4.51 20.13
N GLY A 32 -2.86 5.10 19.08
CA GLY A 32 -2.38 6.48 19.12
C GLY A 32 -3.49 7.48 19.44
N PHE A 33 -4.67 7.29 18.87
CA PHE A 33 -5.85 8.10 19.18
C PHE A 33 -6.27 7.95 20.64
N LEU A 34 -6.39 6.72 21.18
CA LEU A 34 -6.75 6.51 22.58
C LEU A 34 -5.73 7.12 23.55
N ASN A 35 -4.44 7.15 23.18
CA ASN A 35 -3.41 7.84 23.96
C ASN A 35 -3.71 9.33 24.11
N THR A 36 -4.29 9.99 23.07
CA THR A 36 -4.72 11.40 23.16
C THR A 36 -5.86 11.61 24.18
N LYS A 37 -6.58 10.55 24.50
CA LYS A 37 -7.71 10.56 25.49
C LYS A 37 -7.30 10.04 26.87
N GLY A 38 -6.03 9.61 27.03
CA GLY A 38 -5.55 9.01 28.28
C GLY A 38 -6.14 7.63 28.58
N ILE A 39 -6.69 6.94 27.56
CA ILE A 39 -7.30 5.61 27.70
C ILE A 39 -6.25 4.54 27.45
N ALA A 40 -6.12 3.59 28.38
CA ALA A 40 -5.14 2.49 28.28
C ALA A 40 -5.49 1.54 27.13
N ALA A 41 -4.56 1.38 26.20
CA ALA A 41 -4.71 0.52 25.03
C ALA A 41 -3.45 -0.29 24.75
N TYR A 42 -3.63 -1.53 24.33
CA TYR A 42 -2.60 -2.49 23.94
C TYR A 42 -2.92 -3.05 22.57
N GLN A 43 -1.92 -3.65 21.91
CA GLN A 43 -2.14 -4.25 20.58
C GLN A 43 -1.28 -5.48 20.37
N ALA A 44 -1.73 -6.37 19.46
CA ALA A 44 -0.95 -7.52 19.01
C ALA A 44 -1.29 -7.86 17.54
N ASP A 45 -0.26 -8.30 16.82
CA ASP A 45 -0.41 -8.98 15.53
C ASP A 45 -0.35 -10.49 15.77
N LEU A 46 -1.52 -11.11 15.96
CA LEU A 46 -1.61 -12.54 16.20
C LEU A 46 -1.24 -13.35 14.95
N GLY A 47 -1.39 -12.78 13.76
CA GLY A 47 -0.96 -13.42 12.52
C GLY A 47 0.54 -13.66 12.49
N LEU A 48 1.31 -12.62 12.73
CA LEU A 48 2.77 -12.74 12.83
C LEU A 48 3.19 -13.68 13.95
N GLU A 49 2.58 -13.58 15.14
CA GLU A 49 2.94 -14.41 16.29
C GLU A 49 2.67 -15.91 16.04
N VAL A 50 1.56 -16.26 15.39
CA VAL A 50 1.24 -17.64 15.00
C VAL A 50 2.24 -18.17 13.96
N ILE A 51 2.54 -17.37 12.93
CA ILE A 51 3.53 -17.74 11.90
C ILE A 51 4.90 -18.01 12.51
N LEU A 52 5.36 -17.17 13.41
CA LEU A 52 6.67 -17.34 14.06
C LEU A 52 6.72 -18.56 14.99
N GLN A 53 5.60 -18.92 15.63
CA GLN A 53 5.51 -20.16 16.37
C GLN A 53 5.55 -21.39 15.44
N LEU A 54 4.81 -21.35 14.36
CA LEU A 54 4.70 -22.41 13.37
C LEU A 54 6.04 -22.63 12.64
N PHE A 55 6.65 -21.57 12.15
CA PHE A 55 7.93 -21.58 11.42
C PHE A 55 9.12 -21.42 12.35
N SER A 56 9.23 -22.34 13.28
CA SER A 56 10.35 -22.50 14.20
C SER A 56 10.75 -23.98 14.28
N THR A 57 11.96 -24.25 14.78
CA THR A 57 12.42 -25.63 15.02
C THR A 57 11.40 -26.43 15.85
N ASN A 58 10.85 -25.86 16.92
CA ASN A 58 9.83 -26.52 17.75
C ASN A 58 8.47 -26.61 17.04
N GLY A 59 8.07 -25.58 16.34
CA GLY A 59 6.84 -25.57 15.56
C GLY A 59 6.84 -26.67 14.49
N LEU A 60 7.92 -26.80 13.72
CA LEU A 60 8.02 -27.85 12.69
C LEU A 60 8.11 -29.27 13.30
N LYS A 61 8.81 -29.45 14.43
CA LYS A 61 8.79 -30.74 15.13
C LYS A 61 7.38 -31.17 15.51
N ASN A 62 6.59 -30.24 16.06
CA ASN A 62 5.21 -30.49 16.48
C ASN A 62 4.31 -30.70 15.25
N LEU A 63 4.47 -29.92 14.19
CA LEU A 63 3.74 -30.06 12.94
C LEU A 63 3.98 -31.44 12.31
N PHE A 64 5.23 -31.85 12.12
CA PHE A 64 5.56 -33.15 11.55
C PHE A 64 5.06 -34.30 12.43
N ALA A 65 5.16 -34.19 13.76
CA ALA A 65 4.60 -35.20 14.68
C ALA A 65 3.08 -35.27 14.59
N HIS A 66 2.38 -34.13 14.45
CA HIS A 66 0.95 -34.11 14.24
C HIS A 66 0.55 -34.82 12.91
N ILE A 67 1.28 -34.53 11.82
CA ILE A 67 1.05 -35.16 10.51
C ILE A 67 1.30 -36.66 10.57
N GLU A 68 2.38 -37.11 11.20
CA GLU A 68 2.71 -38.54 11.31
C GLU A 68 1.69 -39.31 12.16
N ASN A 69 1.04 -38.67 13.12
CA ASN A 69 -0.04 -39.28 13.93
C ASN A 69 -1.41 -39.20 13.26
N SER A 70 -1.53 -38.45 12.16
CA SER A 70 -2.77 -38.37 11.38
C SER A 70 -2.93 -39.58 10.46
N SER A 71 -4.15 -40.01 10.26
CA SER A 71 -4.49 -41.06 9.27
C SER A 71 -4.62 -40.50 7.84
N LYS A 72 -4.42 -39.24 7.62
CA LYS A 72 -4.59 -38.58 6.31
C LYS A 72 -3.51 -39.04 5.33
N LYS A 73 -3.91 -39.51 4.15
CA LYS A 73 -2.98 -39.86 3.09
C LYS A 73 -2.45 -38.61 2.41
N LEU A 74 -1.14 -38.44 2.42
CA LEU A 74 -0.47 -37.33 1.78
C LEU A 74 -0.30 -37.56 0.28
N ASN A 75 -0.27 -36.45 -0.49
CA ASN A 75 0.17 -36.44 -1.88
C ASN A 75 1.69 -36.72 -2.00
N GLU A 76 2.21 -36.84 -3.21
CA GLU A 76 3.62 -37.16 -3.46
C GLU A 76 4.56 -36.06 -2.88
N ASN A 77 4.18 -34.79 -2.98
CA ASN A 77 4.94 -33.68 -2.44
C ASN A 77 5.02 -33.74 -0.92
N GLY A 78 3.89 -33.96 -0.23
CA GLY A 78 3.84 -34.11 1.22
C GLY A 78 4.66 -35.29 1.71
N GLN A 79 4.63 -36.44 0.99
CA GLN A 79 5.48 -37.61 1.29
C GLN A 79 6.97 -37.31 1.13
N ARG A 80 7.35 -36.54 0.09
CA ARG A 80 8.74 -36.05 -0.09
C ARG A 80 9.17 -35.20 1.08
N MET A 81 8.34 -34.24 1.50
CA MET A 81 8.65 -33.36 2.62
C MET A 81 8.80 -34.10 3.94
N LEU A 82 7.98 -35.11 4.20
CA LEU A 82 8.16 -36.01 5.37
C LEU A 82 9.53 -36.70 5.36
N ARG A 83 9.97 -37.20 4.21
CA ARG A 83 11.33 -37.82 4.10
C ARG A 83 12.42 -36.80 4.40
N LEU A 84 12.21 -35.51 4.07
CA LEU A 84 13.15 -34.40 4.28
C LEU A 84 12.93 -33.66 5.61
N LYS A 85 12.03 -34.13 6.50
CA LYS A 85 11.61 -33.40 7.71
C LYS A 85 12.80 -32.92 8.57
N GLN A 86 13.86 -33.72 8.70
CA GLN A 86 15.03 -33.33 9.48
C GLN A 86 15.77 -32.14 8.87
N SER A 87 15.80 -32.04 7.54
CA SER A 87 16.37 -30.89 6.84
C SER A 87 15.53 -29.64 7.06
N TYR A 88 14.20 -29.73 6.94
CA TYR A 88 13.28 -28.62 7.25
C TYR A 88 13.44 -28.13 8.70
N ILE A 89 13.46 -29.06 9.68
CA ILE A 89 13.62 -28.73 11.10
C ILE A 89 14.98 -28.04 11.38
N ARG A 90 16.03 -28.46 10.68
CA ARG A 90 17.38 -27.88 10.85
C ARG A 90 17.51 -26.50 10.23
N THR A 91 16.84 -26.21 9.11
CA THR A 91 17.04 -25.00 8.32
C THR A 91 16.07 -23.87 8.68
N ILE A 92 14.96 -24.15 9.36
CA ILE A 92 13.89 -23.16 9.57
C ILE A 92 14.36 -21.95 10.39
N ASP A 93 14.98 -22.14 11.58
CA ASP A 93 15.39 -21.03 12.42
C ASP A 93 16.44 -20.13 11.74
N PRO A 94 17.50 -20.67 11.08
CA PRO A 94 18.39 -19.87 10.24
C PRO A 94 17.68 -19.09 9.13
N VAL A 95 16.70 -19.70 8.43
CA VAL A 95 15.93 -19.03 7.36
C VAL A 95 15.09 -17.89 7.93
N ILE A 96 14.37 -18.12 9.02
CA ILE A 96 13.58 -17.08 9.69
C ILE A 96 14.51 -15.95 10.19
N SER A 97 15.67 -16.27 10.77
CA SER A 97 16.66 -15.25 11.16
C SER A 97 17.18 -14.44 9.97
N PHE A 98 17.39 -15.09 8.81
CA PHE A 98 17.76 -14.40 7.57
C PHE A 98 16.65 -13.45 7.08
N LEU A 99 15.38 -13.89 7.11
CA LEU A 99 14.23 -13.07 6.71
C LEU A 99 13.95 -11.91 7.71
N HIS A 100 14.45 -12.00 8.94
CA HIS A 100 14.49 -10.90 9.91
C HIS A 100 15.68 -9.93 9.71
N ASP A 101 16.49 -10.10 8.67
CA ASP A 101 17.73 -9.36 8.43
C ASP A 101 18.84 -9.53 9.49
N LYS A 102 18.73 -10.56 10.34
CA LYS A 102 19.70 -10.82 11.41
C LYS A 102 20.91 -11.65 10.96
N ASN A 103 20.84 -12.30 9.81
CA ASN A 103 21.90 -13.14 9.25
C ASN A 103 22.06 -12.92 7.73
N PRO A 104 22.46 -11.73 7.28
CA PRO A 104 22.49 -11.39 5.83
C PRO A 104 23.50 -12.22 5.02
N THR A 105 24.57 -12.72 5.64
CA THR A 105 25.60 -13.54 4.95
C THR A 105 25.09 -14.92 4.55
N LEU A 106 24.02 -15.41 5.19
CA LEU A 106 23.38 -16.68 4.82
C LEU A 106 22.80 -16.64 3.38
N ALA A 107 22.61 -15.45 2.81
CA ALA A 107 22.16 -15.27 1.45
C ALA A 107 23.00 -16.07 0.44
N HIS A 108 24.34 -16.05 0.58
CA HIS A 108 25.22 -16.78 -0.33
C HIS A 108 25.03 -18.30 -0.26
N VAL A 109 24.74 -18.82 0.92
CA VAL A 109 24.53 -20.26 1.14
C VAL A 109 23.15 -20.67 0.57
N ILE A 110 22.13 -19.86 0.80
CA ILE A 110 20.77 -20.11 0.29
C ILE A 110 20.77 -20.04 -1.24
N ALA A 111 21.38 -18.99 -1.82
CA ALA A 111 21.30 -18.72 -3.26
C ALA A 111 22.13 -19.69 -4.11
N GLU A 112 23.24 -20.25 -3.57
CA GLU A 112 24.28 -20.88 -4.40
C GLU A 112 24.64 -22.34 -3.99
N GLN A 113 24.21 -22.83 -2.80
CA GLN A 113 24.76 -24.06 -2.23
C GLN A 113 23.75 -25.15 -1.90
N ASN A 114 22.59 -25.17 -2.51
CA ASN A 114 21.55 -26.20 -2.25
C ASN A 114 21.29 -26.40 -0.74
N TYR A 115 21.24 -25.30 -0.01
CA TYR A 115 21.09 -25.30 1.46
C TYR A 115 19.68 -25.69 1.91
N LEU A 116 18.66 -25.23 1.16
CA LEU A 116 17.27 -25.47 1.49
C LEU A 116 16.82 -26.85 1.00
N PRO A 117 16.00 -27.60 1.76
CA PRO A 117 15.23 -28.69 1.20
C PRO A 117 14.21 -28.11 0.23
N GLU A 118 14.13 -28.67 -0.98
CA GLU A 118 13.30 -28.17 -2.06
C GLU A 118 12.14 -29.16 -2.36
N ALA A 119 10.94 -28.62 -2.57
CA ALA A 119 9.77 -29.36 -2.95
C ALA A 119 9.10 -28.75 -4.21
N SER A 120 7.79 -28.79 -4.34
CA SER A 120 7.09 -28.46 -5.59
C SER A 120 7.24 -27.01 -6.03
N ARG A 121 7.35 -26.07 -5.11
CA ARG A 121 7.48 -24.63 -5.42
C ARG A 121 8.76 -24.32 -6.19
N PHE A 122 9.83 -25.06 -5.93
CA PHE A 122 11.12 -24.89 -6.63
C PHE A 122 11.12 -25.41 -8.07
N GLN A 123 10.17 -26.25 -8.48
CA GLN A 123 10.08 -26.76 -9.85
C GLN A 123 9.77 -25.66 -10.89
N GLN A 124 9.21 -24.54 -10.45
CA GLN A 124 8.87 -23.42 -11.33
C GLN A 124 10.05 -22.44 -11.55
N VAL A 125 11.19 -22.70 -10.89
CA VAL A 125 12.33 -21.79 -10.85
C VAL A 125 13.54 -22.49 -11.50
N SER A 126 13.63 -22.43 -12.83
CA SER A 126 14.75 -23.04 -13.56
C SER A 126 15.98 -22.13 -13.64
N ASP A 127 15.80 -20.82 -13.72
CA ASP A 127 16.86 -19.83 -13.81
C ASP A 127 16.37 -18.49 -13.26
N LEU A 128 17.05 -17.95 -12.25
CA LEU A 128 16.73 -16.65 -11.61
C LEU A 128 17.76 -15.56 -11.92
N GLU A 129 18.82 -15.86 -12.63
CA GLU A 129 19.89 -14.89 -12.89
C GLU A 129 19.37 -13.68 -13.68
N TRP A 130 18.46 -13.89 -14.62
CA TRP A 130 17.85 -12.82 -15.39
C TRP A 130 17.01 -11.86 -14.53
N ALA A 131 16.43 -12.32 -13.41
CA ALA A 131 15.63 -11.49 -12.51
C ALA A 131 16.47 -10.80 -11.43
N PHE A 132 17.48 -11.48 -10.88
CA PHE A 132 18.24 -10.98 -9.75
C PHE A 132 19.69 -10.61 -10.08
N GLY A 133 20.33 -11.28 -11.05
CA GLY A 133 21.73 -11.06 -11.41
C GLY A 133 22.71 -11.29 -10.25
N SER A 134 24.00 -11.04 -10.49
CA SER A 134 25.05 -11.27 -9.50
C SER A 134 24.97 -10.33 -8.28
N MET A 135 24.45 -9.12 -8.46
CA MET A 135 24.27 -8.14 -7.37
C MET A 135 23.02 -8.38 -6.55
N GLY A 136 22.10 -9.22 -7.03
CA GLY A 136 20.82 -9.56 -6.40
C GLY A 136 20.85 -10.81 -5.52
N VAL A 137 22.00 -11.34 -5.12
CA VAL A 137 22.14 -12.57 -4.30
C VAL A 137 21.25 -12.57 -3.08
N ARG A 138 21.15 -11.45 -2.39
CA ARG A 138 20.31 -11.33 -1.20
C ARG A 138 18.82 -11.43 -1.53
N ASP A 139 18.39 -10.81 -2.60
CA ASP A 139 16.99 -10.83 -3.02
C ASP A 139 16.61 -12.18 -3.62
N LYS A 140 17.53 -12.81 -4.39
CA LYS A 140 17.41 -14.20 -4.84
C LYS A 140 17.24 -15.16 -3.64
N ALA A 141 18.08 -15.01 -2.62
CA ALA A 141 17.99 -15.81 -1.40
C ALA A 141 16.69 -15.60 -0.63
N ARG A 142 16.15 -14.37 -0.56
CA ARG A 142 14.84 -14.07 0.05
C ARG A 142 13.72 -14.74 -0.72
N HIS A 143 13.75 -14.68 -2.05
CA HIS A 143 12.77 -15.36 -2.90
C HIS A 143 12.81 -16.87 -2.68
N LEU A 144 13.97 -17.50 -2.72
CA LEU A 144 14.13 -18.92 -2.43
C LEU A 144 13.67 -19.29 -1.01
N ALA A 145 13.98 -18.46 -0.02
CA ALA A 145 13.50 -18.63 1.34
C ALA A 145 11.97 -18.51 1.42
N THR A 146 11.35 -17.65 0.60
CA THR A 146 9.89 -17.53 0.51
C THR A 146 9.28 -18.80 -0.08
N LEU A 147 9.82 -19.32 -1.20
CA LEU A 147 9.38 -20.59 -1.79
C LEU A 147 9.50 -21.77 -0.80
N TYR A 148 10.56 -21.79 0.00
CA TYR A 148 10.73 -22.77 1.07
C TYR A 148 9.62 -22.69 2.13
N LEU A 149 9.19 -21.49 2.54
CA LEU A 149 8.05 -21.32 3.44
C LEU A 149 6.73 -21.69 2.77
N GLU A 150 6.58 -21.41 1.47
CA GLU A 150 5.40 -21.80 0.69
C GLU A 150 5.30 -23.31 0.50
N ASP A 151 6.41 -24.05 0.34
CA ASP A 151 6.40 -25.52 0.36
C ASP A 151 5.84 -26.06 1.68
N ILE A 152 6.24 -25.46 2.83
CA ILE A 152 5.69 -25.84 4.14
C ILE A 152 4.19 -25.50 4.22
N SER A 153 3.78 -24.36 3.65
CA SER A 153 2.37 -23.99 3.53
C SER A 153 1.56 -25.03 2.75
N ASP A 154 2.08 -25.47 1.61
CA ASP A 154 1.44 -26.52 0.80
C ASP A 154 1.30 -27.85 1.56
N LEU A 155 2.29 -28.22 2.36
CA LEU A 155 2.21 -29.38 3.25
C LEU A 155 1.10 -29.21 4.31
N ILE A 156 0.97 -28.01 4.89
CA ILE A 156 -0.09 -27.71 5.87
C ILE A 156 -1.47 -27.84 5.21
N ILE A 157 -1.64 -27.26 4.02
CA ILE A 157 -2.89 -27.35 3.24
C ILE A 157 -3.25 -28.81 2.95
N ASP A 158 -2.28 -29.60 2.50
CA ASP A 158 -2.50 -31.00 2.17
C ASP A 158 -2.78 -31.89 3.40
N ALA A 159 -2.08 -31.66 4.51
CA ALA A 159 -2.04 -32.58 5.64
C ALA A 159 -2.91 -32.17 6.84
N VAL A 160 -3.07 -30.86 7.09
CA VAL A 160 -3.52 -30.34 8.38
C VAL A 160 -4.77 -29.47 8.23
N ASP A 161 -4.70 -28.43 7.44
CA ASP A 161 -5.76 -27.44 7.31
C ASP A 161 -5.92 -26.98 5.86
N PRO A 162 -6.99 -27.40 5.16
CA PRO A 162 -7.21 -27.09 3.75
C PRO A 162 -7.49 -25.61 3.49
N HIS A 163 -7.72 -24.83 4.52
CA HIS A 163 -7.96 -23.39 4.43
C HIS A 163 -6.72 -22.55 4.72
N PHE A 164 -5.60 -23.19 5.08
CA PHE A 164 -4.36 -22.48 5.38
C PHE A 164 -3.88 -21.68 4.16
N GLY A 165 -3.44 -20.48 4.39
CA GLY A 165 -2.79 -19.63 3.41
C GLY A 165 -1.69 -18.86 4.10
N PHE A 166 -0.52 -18.76 3.48
CA PHE A 166 0.67 -18.13 4.05
C PHE A 166 0.44 -16.67 4.46
N SER A 167 -0.24 -15.91 3.62
CA SER A 167 -0.61 -14.50 3.86
C SER A 167 -2.13 -14.26 3.87
N ARG A 168 -2.95 -15.29 3.60
CA ARG A 168 -4.41 -15.19 3.40
C ARG A 168 -5.10 -16.44 3.89
N TYR A 169 -5.39 -16.49 5.20
CA TYR A 169 -6.02 -17.65 5.81
C TYR A 169 -7.53 -17.67 5.56
N ALA A 170 -8.03 -18.80 5.10
CA ALA A 170 -9.46 -19.03 4.85
C ALA A 170 -10.15 -17.94 3.99
N GLU A 171 -9.40 -17.27 3.11
CA GLU A 171 -9.91 -16.16 2.29
C GLU A 171 -11.14 -16.55 1.48
N ARG A 172 -11.19 -17.79 0.99
CA ARG A 172 -12.35 -18.30 0.24
C ARG A 172 -13.63 -18.28 1.06
N LEU A 173 -13.57 -18.53 2.37
CA LEU A 173 -14.74 -18.53 3.26
C LEU A 173 -15.29 -17.11 3.48
N GLY A 174 -14.44 -16.08 3.37
CA GLY A 174 -14.84 -14.67 3.50
C GLY A 174 -15.27 -14.06 2.18
N ARG A 175 -14.62 -14.41 1.07
CA ARG A 175 -14.82 -13.77 -0.24
C ARG A 175 -16.16 -14.13 -0.91
N SER A 176 -16.68 -15.31 -0.70
CA SER A 176 -17.94 -15.80 -1.33
C SER A 176 -19.13 -15.79 -0.38
N ALA A 177 -19.14 -14.89 0.59
CA ALA A 177 -19.98 -15.02 1.76
C ALA A 177 -21.30 -14.21 1.70
N SER A 178 -22.02 -14.20 0.57
CA SER A 178 -23.42 -13.74 0.57
C SER A 178 -24.27 -14.55 1.59
N SER A 179 -23.85 -15.79 1.92
CA SER A 179 -24.40 -16.64 2.96
C SER A 179 -23.36 -16.96 4.04
N PHE A 180 -23.72 -16.77 5.29
CA PHE A 180 -22.89 -17.11 6.46
C PHE A 180 -22.73 -18.63 6.71
N GLN A 181 -23.47 -19.48 5.97
CA GLN A 181 -23.62 -20.90 6.28
C GLN A 181 -22.30 -21.69 6.28
N GLU A 182 -21.45 -21.49 5.28
CA GLU A 182 -20.19 -22.22 5.18
C GLU A 182 -19.22 -21.80 6.29
N LEU A 183 -19.08 -20.49 6.51
CA LEU A 183 -18.26 -19.91 7.55
C LEU A 183 -18.74 -20.33 8.96
N ASN A 184 -20.04 -20.29 9.21
CA ASN A 184 -20.64 -20.76 10.46
C ASN A 184 -20.36 -22.25 10.73
N ARG A 185 -20.47 -23.10 9.70
CA ARG A 185 -20.13 -24.52 9.80
C ARG A 185 -18.65 -24.72 10.14
N ALA A 186 -17.75 -23.99 9.50
CA ALA A 186 -16.32 -24.06 9.77
C ALA A 186 -15.98 -23.62 11.22
N LEU A 187 -16.65 -22.58 11.73
CA LEU A 187 -16.47 -22.09 13.10
C LEU A 187 -17.01 -23.04 14.19
N HIS A 188 -18.00 -23.89 13.85
CA HIS A 188 -18.53 -24.92 14.76
C HIS A 188 -17.84 -26.29 14.62
N ALA A 189 -16.96 -26.45 13.62
CA ALA A 189 -16.12 -27.63 13.50
C ALA A 189 -15.06 -27.67 14.63
N PRO A 190 -14.49 -28.86 14.94
CA PRO A 190 -13.35 -28.96 15.84
C PRO A 190 -12.23 -28.01 15.43
N LEU A 191 -11.48 -27.50 16.43
CA LEU A 191 -10.34 -26.63 16.18
C LEU A 191 -9.34 -27.33 15.27
N THR A 192 -8.87 -26.61 14.24
CA THR A 192 -7.72 -27.03 13.45
C THR A 192 -6.43 -26.89 14.26
N TYR A 193 -5.33 -27.46 13.81
CA TYR A 193 -4.02 -27.26 14.43
C TYR A 193 -3.63 -25.78 14.45
N ILE A 194 -4.01 -25.02 13.42
CA ILE A 194 -3.77 -23.57 13.33
C ILE A 194 -4.65 -22.81 14.32
N ASP A 195 -5.92 -23.21 14.46
CA ASP A 195 -6.81 -22.64 15.48
C ASP A 195 -6.25 -22.84 16.89
N GLU A 196 -5.70 -24.03 17.21
CA GLU A 196 -5.10 -24.31 18.52
C GLU A 196 -3.92 -23.37 18.82
N LEU A 197 -3.06 -23.10 17.82
CA LEU A 197 -1.97 -22.14 17.95
C LEU A 197 -2.51 -20.71 18.18
N LEU A 198 -3.52 -20.32 17.42
CA LEU A 198 -4.15 -19.03 17.53
C LEU A 198 -4.78 -18.79 18.90
N VAL A 199 -5.63 -19.71 19.35
CA VAL A 199 -6.32 -19.54 20.66
C VAL A 199 -5.35 -19.59 21.82
N LYS A 200 -4.30 -20.40 21.76
CA LYS A 200 -3.25 -20.41 22.78
C LYS A 200 -2.49 -19.07 22.86
N THR A 201 -2.20 -18.47 21.71
CA THR A 201 -1.56 -17.16 21.63
C THR A 201 -2.47 -16.08 22.17
N LEU A 202 -3.75 -16.10 21.78
CA LEU A 202 -4.77 -15.19 22.25
C LEU A 202 -4.96 -15.28 23.77
N GLU A 203 -5.07 -16.50 24.32
CA GLU A 203 -5.21 -16.74 25.75
C GLU A 203 -4.06 -16.10 26.53
N ALA A 204 -2.83 -16.33 26.11
CA ALA A 204 -1.66 -15.75 26.76
C ALA A 204 -1.73 -14.21 26.82
N LYS A 205 -2.17 -13.58 25.72
CA LYS A 205 -2.34 -12.11 25.65
C LYS A 205 -3.50 -11.61 26.52
N ILE A 206 -4.64 -12.28 26.52
CA ILE A 206 -5.79 -11.92 27.35
C ILE A 206 -5.43 -11.99 28.83
N LEU A 207 -4.72 -13.04 29.27
CA LEU A 207 -4.28 -13.20 30.65
C LEU A 207 -3.25 -12.14 31.06
N GLN A 208 -2.39 -11.73 30.13
CA GLN A 208 -1.39 -10.68 30.35
C GLN A 208 -2.06 -9.30 30.47
N GLU A 209 -2.89 -8.93 29.48
CA GLU A 209 -3.42 -7.57 29.35
C GLU A 209 -4.69 -7.34 30.17
N LYS A 210 -5.52 -8.36 30.36
CA LYS A 210 -6.81 -8.30 31.09
C LYS A 210 -7.67 -7.13 30.61
N PRO A 211 -8.04 -7.12 29.31
CA PRO A 211 -8.84 -6.05 28.73
C PRO A 211 -10.32 -6.13 29.14
N ASP A 212 -11.02 -4.99 29.09
CA ASP A 212 -12.47 -4.92 29.20
C ASP A 212 -13.14 -5.00 27.82
N LEU A 213 -12.43 -4.54 26.79
CA LEU A 213 -12.85 -4.58 25.38
C LEU A 213 -11.71 -5.14 24.51
N VAL A 214 -12.02 -6.14 23.71
CA VAL A 214 -11.16 -6.57 22.59
C VAL A 214 -11.72 -6.01 21.29
N ALA A 215 -10.91 -5.23 20.58
CA ALA A 215 -11.26 -4.64 19.29
C ALA A 215 -10.46 -5.34 18.18
N ILE A 216 -11.15 -6.05 17.30
CA ILE A 216 -10.56 -6.88 16.25
C ILE A 216 -10.68 -6.14 14.92
N THR A 217 -9.56 -5.93 14.23
CA THR A 217 -9.57 -5.39 12.88
C THR A 217 -9.46 -6.51 11.84
N ALA A 218 -10.42 -6.60 10.93
CA ALA A 218 -10.33 -7.46 9.75
C ALA A 218 -10.19 -6.60 8.50
N PRO A 219 -8.95 -6.37 8.02
CA PRO A 219 -8.74 -5.56 6.82
C PRO A 219 -9.27 -6.22 5.54
N PHE A 220 -9.17 -7.54 5.43
CA PHE A 220 -9.45 -8.31 4.22
C PHE A 220 -10.25 -9.59 4.53
N PRO A 221 -10.88 -10.22 3.51
CA PRO A 221 -11.57 -11.51 3.67
C PRO A 221 -10.73 -12.59 4.36
N GLY A 222 -9.42 -12.61 4.12
CA GLY A 222 -8.49 -13.56 4.72
C GLY A 222 -8.28 -13.44 6.24
N ASN A 223 -8.83 -12.41 6.86
CA ASN A 223 -8.77 -12.24 8.32
C ASN A 223 -10.08 -12.61 9.03
N LEU A 224 -11.17 -12.71 8.28
CA LEU A 224 -12.52 -12.84 8.83
C LEU A 224 -12.68 -14.08 9.71
N TYR A 225 -12.31 -15.26 9.18
CA TYR A 225 -12.44 -16.53 9.91
C TYR A 225 -11.74 -16.47 11.27
N SER A 226 -10.47 -16.03 11.27
CA SER A 226 -9.67 -15.92 12.49
C SER A 226 -10.17 -14.84 13.43
N ALA A 227 -10.73 -13.75 12.92
CA ALA A 227 -11.38 -12.71 13.74
C ALA A 227 -12.56 -13.29 14.52
N LEU A 228 -13.45 -14.02 13.83
CA LEU A 228 -14.61 -14.67 14.45
C LEU A 228 -14.19 -15.81 15.37
N ARG A 229 -13.11 -16.56 15.04
CA ARG A 229 -12.54 -17.58 15.92
C ARG A 229 -12.00 -16.98 17.22
N CYS A 230 -11.32 -15.85 17.16
CA CYS A 230 -10.89 -15.12 18.36
C CYS A 230 -12.08 -14.71 19.21
N GLY A 231 -13.09 -14.10 18.60
CA GLY A 231 -14.30 -13.69 19.31
C GLY A 231 -15.05 -14.88 19.93
N GLN A 232 -15.18 -16.02 19.22
CA GLN A 232 -15.77 -17.24 19.73
C GLN A 232 -15.08 -17.72 21.01
N TRP A 233 -13.76 -17.76 20.98
CA TRP A 233 -12.97 -18.21 22.14
C TRP A 233 -13.14 -17.26 23.33
N ILE A 234 -13.10 -15.92 23.10
CA ILE A 234 -13.26 -14.91 24.14
C ILE A 234 -14.66 -15.06 24.77
N LYS A 235 -15.72 -15.05 23.97
CA LYS A 235 -17.10 -15.12 24.48
C LYS A 235 -17.39 -16.39 25.25
N LYS A 236 -16.70 -17.50 24.92
CA LYS A 236 -16.83 -18.77 25.62
C LYS A 236 -16.08 -18.81 26.96
N HIS A 237 -14.87 -18.23 27.04
CA HIS A 237 -13.98 -18.38 28.19
C HIS A 237 -13.92 -17.12 29.07
N HIS A 238 -14.22 -15.95 28.48
CA HIS A 238 -14.20 -14.63 29.12
C HIS A 238 -15.44 -13.83 28.72
N PRO A 239 -16.67 -14.28 29.09
CA PRO A 239 -17.93 -13.62 28.69
C PRO A 239 -18.08 -12.19 29.24
N GLU A 240 -17.29 -11.82 30.25
CA GLU A 240 -17.20 -10.46 30.76
C GLU A 240 -16.53 -9.48 29.80
N ILE A 241 -15.63 -9.97 28.93
CA ILE A 241 -14.93 -9.15 27.94
C ILE A 241 -15.83 -8.93 26.75
N LYS A 242 -15.98 -7.68 26.32
CA LYS A 242 -16.72 -7.35 25.10
C LYS A 242 -15.84 -7.43 23.88
N VAL A 243 -16.43 -7.84 22.75
CA VAL A 243 -15.74 -7.99 21.48
C VAL A 243 -16.35 -7.04 20.46
N ALA A 244 -15.54 -6.08 19.97
CA ALA A 244 -15.89 -5.22 18.86
C ALA A 244 -15.12 -5.68 17.60
N PHE A 245 -15.75 -5.58 16.45
CA PHE A 245 -15.19 -5.95 15.16
C PHE A 245 -15.30 -4.77 14.20
N GLY A 246 -14.25 -4.52 13.41
CA GLY A 246 -14.20 -3.45 12.43
C GLY A 246 -13.13 -3.71 11.38
N GLY A 247 -12.77 -2.67 10.63
CA GLY A 247 -11.77 -2.71 9.56
C GLY A 247 -12.37 -2.77 8.17
N GLY A 248 -11.52 -2.86 7.14
CA GLY A 248 -11.92 -2.77 5.74
C GLY A 248 -13.03 -3.73 5.35
N TYR A 249 -12.97 -4.99 5.80
CA TYR A 249 -14.00 -5.98 5.52
C TYR A 249 -15.38 -5.58 6.06
N ALA A 250 -15.46 -5.08 7.29
CA ALA A 250 -16.73 -4.59 7.83
C ALA A 250 -17.26 -3.42 7.01
N ASN A 251 -16.38 -2.51 6.61
CA ASN A 251 -16.72 -1.29 5.90
C ASN A 251 -17.25 -1.51 4.48
N THR A 252 -16.80 -2.54 3.78
CA THR A 252 -17.23 -2.82 2.41
C THR A 252 -18.30 -3.91 2.37
N GLU A 253 -18.09 -5.02 3.09
CA GLU A 253 -18.89 -6.23 2.95
C GLU A 253 -20.15 -6.26 3.82
N LEU A 254 -20.09 -5.68 5.04
CA LEU A 254 -21.12 -5.90 6.06
C LEU A 254 -22.17 -4.77 6.19
N ARG A 255 -22.24 -3.85 5.23
CA ARG A 255 -23.17 -2.69 5.34
C ARG A 255 -24.63 -3.04 5.34
N SER A 256 -25.00 -4.15 4.74
CA SER A 256 -26.38 -4.68 4.71
C SER A 256 -26.55 -5.92 5.58
N LEU A 257 -25.74 -6.09 6.62
CA LEU A 257 -25.75 -7.26 7.49
C LEU A 257 -27.14 -7.52 8.11
N GLN A 258 -27.67 -8.73 7.90
CA GLN A 258 -28.93 -9.20 8.48
C GLN A 258 -28.77 -10.55 9.18
N GLU A 259 -27.57 -11.09 9.31
CA GLU A 259 -27.27 -12.40 9.84
C GLU A 259 -27.02 -12.37 11.36
N PRO A 260 -27.98 -12.78 12.22
CA PRO A 260 -27.84 -12.66 13.66
C PRO A 260 -26.78 -13.61 14.25
N ARG A 261 -26.49 -14.73 13.59
CA ARG A 261 -25.50 -15.72 14.09
C ARG A 261 -24.09 -15.18 14.18
N VAL A 262 -23.76 -14.09 13.47
CA VAL A 262 -22.48 -13.39 13.59
C VAL A 262 -22.23 -12.91 15.02
N PHE A 263 -23.31 -12.55 15.72
CA PHE A 263 -23.24 -12.04 17.10
C PHE A 263 -23.07 -13.14 18.18
N GLU A 264 -22.99 -14.40 17.76
CA GLU A 264 -22.44 -15.46 18.60
C GLU A 264 -20.94 -15.27 18.83
N PHE A 265 -20.25 -14.58 17.91
CA PHE A 265 -18.80 -14.41 17.90
C PHE A 265 -18.36 -13.01 18.33
N VAL A 266 -19.15 -11.97 18.08
CA VAL A 266 -18.82 -10.59 18.41
C VAL A 266 -20.01 -9.92 19.08
N ASP A 267 -19.79 -8.83 19.82
CA ASP A 267 -20.89 -8.06 20.46
C ASP A 267 -21.28 -6.86 19.59
N PHE A 268 -20.30 -6.24 18.93
CA PHE A 268 -20.48 -5.03 18.14
C PHE A 268 -19.68 -5.11 16.83
N ILE A 269 -20.26 -4.55 15.76
CA ILE A 269 -19.55 -4.34 14.48
C ILE A 269 -19.64 -2.85 14.16
N THR A 270 -18.48 -2.19 14.04
CA THR A 270 -18.40 -0.75 13.74
C THR A 270 -18.01 -0.52 12.30
N LEU A 271 -18.59 0.49 11.66
CA LEU A 271 -18.33 0.87 10.28
C LEU A 271 -17.61 2.23 10.19
N ASP A 272 -16.93 2.42 9.06
CA ASP A 272 -16.19 3.63 8.67
C ASP A 272 -15.05 3.95 9.65
N ASP A 273 -14.76 5.24 9.88
CA ASP A 273 -13.70 5.67 10.80
C ASP A 273 -14.00 5.22 12.23
N GLY A 274 -13.01 4.55 12.82
CA GLY A 274 -13.21 3.84 14.08
C GLY A 274 -13.16 4.69 15.33
N GLU A 275 -12.64 5.91 15.29
CA GLU A 275 -12.32 6.72 16.46
C GLU A 275 -13.58 7.11 17.25
N THR A 276 -14.57 7.72 16.60
CA THR A 276 -15.81 8.13 17.25
C THR A 276 -16.68 6.93 17.68
N PRO A 277 -16.91 5.89 16.84
CA PRO A 277 -17.58 4.67 17.28
C PRO A 277 -16.92 4.02 18.50
N LEU A 278 -15.58 3.96 18.53
CA LEU A 278 -14.84 3.38 19.65
C LEU A 278 -15.07 4.15 20.95
N ILE A 279 -14.98 5.49 20.94
CA ILE A 279 -15.29 6.30 22.13
C ILE A 279 -16.73 6.07 22.59
N ASN A 280 -17.69 6.04 21.66
CA ASN A 280 -19.10 5.80 21.99
C ASN A 280 -19.30 4.41 22.63
N LEU A 281 -18.60 3.37 22.14
CA LEU A 281 -18.60 2.04 22.76
C LEU A 281 -18.01 2.06 24.18
N LEU A 282 -16.89 2.74 24.39
CA LEU A 282 -16.25 2.83 25.71
C LEU A 282 -17.13 3.57 26.72
N GLU A 283 -17.81 4.64 26.30
CA GLU A 283 -18.80 5.35 27.12
C GLU A 283 -20.03 4.47 27.44
N HIS A 284 -20.49 3.67 26.47
CA HIS A 284 -21.55 2.71 26.70
C HIS A 284 -21.13 1.64 27.73
N LEU A 285 -19.94 1.09 27.62
CA LEU A 285 -19.40 0.10 28.57
C LEU A 285 -19.23 0.68 29.99
N LYS A 286 -18.96 1.98 30.11
CA LYS A 286 -18.98 2.72 31.38
C LYS A 286 -20.37 2.96 31.93
N GLY A 287 -21.42 2.82 31.11
CA GLY A 287 -22.80 3.16 31.45
C GLY A 287 -23.12 4.66 31.36
N THR A 288 -22.29 5.46 30.68
CA THR A 288 -22.50 6.90 30.48
C THR A 288 -23.19 7.21 29.15
N ARG A 289 -23.34 6.22 28.26
CA ARG A 289 -24.03 6.34 26.96
C ARG A 289 -25.05 5.22 26.82
N GLU A 290 -26.24 5.55 26.33
CA GLU A 290 -27.24 4.53 26.01
C GLU A 290 -26.87 3.78 24.72
N LEU A 291 -27.28 2.52 24.60
CA LEU A 291 -27.01 1.67 23.43
C LEU A 291 -27.51 2.31 22.12
N LYS A 292 -28.70 2.91 22.13
CA LYS A 292 -29.30 3.57 20.94
C LYS A 292 -28.49 4.75 20.41
N ASP A 293 -27.61 5.34 21.27
CA ASP A 293 -26.82 6.52 20.96
C ASP A 293 -25.38 6.14 20.50
N LEU A 294 -25.16 4.88 20.06
CA LEU A 294 -23.95 4.47 19.39
C LEU A 294 -23.90 5.02 17.96
N LYS A 295 -22.68 5.14 17.41
CA LYS A 295 -22.43 5.62 16.05
C LYS A 295 -22.04 4.47 15.15
N ARG A 296 -22.72 4.33 14.00
CA ARG A 296 -22.41 3.36 12.93
C ARG A 296 -22.07 1.95 13.44
N THR A 297 -22.90 1.44 14.33
CA THR A 297 -22.64 0.18 15.04
C THR A 297 -23.78 -0.82 14.81
N PHE A 298 -23.46 -2.02 14.35
CA PHE A 298 -24.36 -3.16 14.40
C PHE A 298 -24.23 -3.89 15.73
N CYS A 299 -25.34 -4.34 16.27
CA CYS A 299 -25.44 -5.26 17.39
C CYS A 299 -26.67 -6.15 17.24
N CYS A 300 -26.81 -7.17 18.08
CA CYS A 300 -27.99 -8.03 18.12
C CYS A 300 -28.85 -7.66 19.34
N ILE A 301 -30.10 -7.26 19.10
CA ILE A 301 -31.07 -6.95 20.13
C ILE A 301 -32.24 -7.93 19.99
N ASP A 302 -32.54 -8.70 21.05
CA ASP A 302 -33.60 -9.69 21.06
C ASP A 302 -33.59 -10.65 19.83
N GLY A 303 -32.39 -11.08 19.43
CA GLY A 303 -32.18 -11.98 18.29
C GLY A 303 -32.26 -11.30 16.92
N THR A 304 -32.39 -9.97 16.86
CA THR A 304 -32.51 -9.21 15.62
C THR A 304 -31.26 -8.32 15.43
N VAL A 305 -30.67 -8.37 14.23
CA VAL A 305 -29.57 -7.48 13.84
C VAL A 305 -30.09 -6.05 13.76
N THR A 306 -29.47 -5.17 14.53
CA THR A 306 -29.89 -3.75 14.63
C THR A 306 -28.71 -2.85 14.30
N TYR A 307 -28.88 -1.96 13.32
CA TYR A 307 -27.93 -0.89 13.02
C TYR A 307 -28.23 0.35 13.84
N LEU A 308 -27.29 0.79 14.65
CA LEU A 308 -27.38 1.93 15.53
C LEU A 308 -26.53 3.09 15.00
N ASN A 309 -27.15 4.25 14.84
CA ASN A 309 -26.48 5.48 14.43
C ASN A 309 -27.16 6.71 15.06
N GLY A 310 -27.47 6.61 16.36
CA GLY A 310 -28.14 7.68 17.12
C GLY A 310 -27.20 8.76 17.65
N SER A 311 -25.90 8.50 17.66
CA SER A 311 -24.90 9.48 18.12
C SER A 311 -24.88 10.72 17.24
N LYS A 312 -24.83 11.90 17.90
CA LYS A 312 -24.66 13.20 17.24
C LYS A 312 -23.22 13.70 17.29
N ASP A 313 -22.31 12.91 17.87
CA ASP A 313 -20.91 13.29 17.95
C ASP A 313 -20.33 13.38 16.52
N PRO A 314 -19.55 14.43 16.21
CA PRO A 314 -18.88 14.52 14.92
C PRO A 314 -17.81 13.43 14.81
N ASP A 315 -17.41 13.12 13.58
CA ASP A 315 -16.23 12.29 13.37
C ASP A 315 -14.96 13.04 13.78
N VAL A 316 -13.99 12.28 14.28
CA VAL A 316 -12.70 12.83 14.72
C VAL A 316 -11.95 13.34 13.49
N LYS A 317 -11.48 14.58 13.57
CA LYS A 317 -10.72 15.19 12.49
C LYS A 317 -9.28 14.65 12.42
N GLN A 318 -8.71 14.60 11.20
CA GLN A 318 -7.36 14.06 10.97
C GLN A 318 -6.27 14.76 11.82
N LYS A 319 -6.45 16.03 12.13
CA LYS A 319 -5.57 16.77 13.04
C LYS A 319 -5.64 16.27 14.50
N ASP A 320 -6.73 15.61 14.90
CA ASP A 320 -7.03 15.22 16.28
C ASP A 320 -6.84 13.69 16.52
N VAL A 321 -6.49 12.89 15.49
CA VAL A 321 -6.29 11.44 15.62
C VAL A 321 -5.00 11.07 16.38
N GLY A 322 -4.11 12.02 16.61
CA GLY A 322 -2.84 11.79 17.29
C GLY A 322 -1.75 11.23 16.37
N ILE A 323 -0.76 10.60 16.99
CA ILE A 323 0.38 9.95 16.32
C ILE A 323 0.16 8.44 16.39
N PRO A 324 0.27 7.70 15.28
CA PRO A 324 0.19 6.24 15.32
C PRO A 324 1.20 5.66 16.33
N ASP A 325 0.72 4.77 17.21
CA ASP A 325 1.54 4.16 18.25
C ASP A 325 1.82 2.68 17.91
N TYR A 326 3.04 2.38 17.49
CA TYR A 326 3.50 1.03 17.13
C TYR A 326 4.12 0.26 18.29
N THR A 327 4.15 0.81 19.50
CA THR A 327 4.59 0.08 20.68
C THR A 327 3.72 -1.16 20.91
N ASP A 328 4.28 -2.20 21.55
CA ASP A 328 3.74 -3.56 21.72
C ASP A 328 3.83 -4.47 20.48
N LEU A 329 4.00 -3.91 19.26
CA LEU A 329 4.24 -4.73 18.08
C LEU A 329 5.71 -5.12 17.96
N PRO A 330 6.02 -6.39 17.63
CA PRO A 330 7.40 -6.87 17.49
C PRO A 330 7.99 -6.46 16.13
N LEU A 331 8.28 -5.16 15.94
CA LEU A 331 8.69 -4.59 14.65
C LEU A 331 9.94 -5.24 14.04
N ASP A 332 10.84 -5.76 14.89
CA ASP A 332 12.06 -6.47 14.48
C ASP A 332 11.82 -7.92 14.02
N LYS A 333 10.58 -8.40 14.12
CA LYS A 333 10.21 -9.80 13.82
C LYS A 333 9.36 -9.96 12.56
N TYR A 334 9.06 -8.88 11.84
CA TYR A 334 8.42 -8.99 10.53
C TYR A 334 9.40 -9.59 9.50
N LEU A 335 8.87 -10.35 8.54
CA LEU A 335 9.64 -11.17 7.61
C LEU A 335 9.73 -10.48 6.24
N SER A 336 10.94 -10.32 5.72
CA SER A 336 11.17 -9.79 4.37
C SER A 336 10.97 -10.89 3.32
N VAL A 337 9.72 -11.21 2.98
CA VAL A 337 9.36 -12.24 2.00
C VAL A 337 9.22 -11.65 0.59
N ILE A 338 9.61 -12.40 -0.44
CA ILE A 338 9.46 -12.03 -1.85
C ILE A 338 8.64 -13.12 -2.54
N GLU A 339 7.33 -12.93 -2.63
CA GLU A 339 6.40 -13.87 -3.27
C GLU A 339 6.56 -13.87 -4.79
N ILE A 340 6.72 -12.69 -5.39
CA ILE A 340 6.88 -12.52 -6.84
C ILE A 340 8.15 -11.69 -7.10
N ALA A 341 9.02 -12.18 -7.99
CA ALA A 341 10.14 -11.42 -8.48
C ALA A 341 9.65 -10.22 -9.28
N ASN A 342 9.83 -9.01 -8.74
CA ASN A 342 9.38 -7.75 -9.33
C ASN A 342 10.50 -6.72 -9.16
N PRO A 343 10.81 -5.87 -10.16
CA PRO A 343 11.86 -4.86 -10.05
C PRO A 343 11.72 -3.92 -8.85
N MET A 344 10.50 -3.72 -8.39
CA MET A 344 10.18 -2.90 -7.22
C MET A 344 9.87 -3.71 -5.95
N HIS A 345 10.24 -5.00 -5.90
CA HIS A 345 9.90 -5.90 -4.78
C HIS A 345 10.36 -5.37 -3.40
N ARG A 346 11.43 -4.58 -3.35
CA ARG A 346 11.91 -3.99 -2.09
C ARG A 346 10.88 -3.09 -1.41
N LEU A 347 10.03 -2.41 -2.17
CA LEU A 347 8.96 -1.58 -1.59
C LEU A 347 7.94 -2.43 -0.83
N TRP A 348 7.68 -3.66 -1.29
CA TRP A 348 6.71 -4.55 -0.67
C TRP A 348 7.35 -5.56 0.30
N SER A 349 8.62 -5.91 0.10
CA SER A 349 9.31 -6.99 0.85
C SER A 349 10.13 -6.49 2.02
N ASP A 350 10.87 -5.40 1.88
CA ASP A 350 11.75 -4.87 2.93
C ASP A 350 11.00 -4.16 4.05
N GLY A 351 9.77 -4.20 4.02
CA GLY A 351 8.60 -3.86 4.75
C GLY A 351 8.64 -3.22 6.12
N ARG A 352 9.74 -2.71 6.58
CA ARG A 352 9.80 -1.99 7.87
C ARG A 352 9.41 -0.53 7.71
N TRP A 353 8.40 -0.30 6.85
CA TRP A 353 7.86 1.02 6.60
C TRP A 353 6.95 1.47 7.73
N ASN A 354 7.22 2.64 8.28
CA ASN A 354 6.24 3.37 9.05
C ASN A 354 5.05 3.72 8.15
N LYS A 355 3.84 3.40 8.57
CA LYS A 355 2.62 3.71 7.80
C LYS A 355 2.03 5.02 8.31
N LEU A 356 1.89 5.99 7.43
CA LEU A 356 1.30 7.29 7.75
C LEU A 356 0.40 7.74 6.58
N THR A 357 -0.70 8.41 6.89
CA THR A 357 -1.62 8.98 5.91
C THR A 357 -1.41 10.49 5.85
N LEU A 358 -1.22 11.04 4.65
CA LEU A 358 -1.13 12.49 4.41
C LEU A 358 -2.51 13.14 4.48
N ALA A 359 -3.50 12.47 3.87
CA ALA A 359 -4.88 12.92 3.84
C ALA A 359 -5.84 11.72 3.95
N HIS A 360 -6.94 11.91 4.65
CA HIS A 360 -8.04 10.94 4.69
C HIS A 360 -8.88 11.05 3.42
N GLY A 361 -9.38 9.92 2.93
CA GLY A 361 -10.23 9.85 1.74
C GLY A 361 -9.50 10.22 0.43
N CYS A 362 -10.25 10.23 -0.67
CA CYS A 362 -9.71 10.54 -1.99
C CYS A 362 -10.15 11.93 -2.46
N TYR A 363 -9.19 12.83 -2.72
CA TYR A 363 -9.50 14.19 -3.20
C TYR A 363 -10.18 14.23 -4.57
N TRP A 364 -10.06 13.18 -5.37
CA TRP A 364 -10.77 13.07 -6.65
C TRP A 364 -12.21 12.61 -6.46
N GLY A 365 -12.43 11.47 -5.83
CA GLY A 365 -13.74 10.96 -5.40
C GLY A 365 -14.76 10.76 -6.52
N LYS A 366 -14.35 10.45 -7.79
CA LYS A 366 -15.24 10.36 -8.95
C LYS A 366 -15.15 9.06 -9.72
N CYS A 367 -14.09 8.25 -9.50
CA CYS A 367 -13.89 7.04 -10.29
C CYS A 367 -15.07 6.08 -10.16
N THR A 368 -15.63 5.66 -11.29
CA THR A 368 -16.89 4.93 -11.32
C THR A 368 -16.80 3.48 -10.85
N PHE A 369 -15.60 2.92 -10.77
CA PHE A 369 -15.33 1.58 -10.22
C PHE A 369 -15.03 1.57 -8.72
N CYS A 370 -14.76 2.74 -8.11
CA CYS A 370 -14.47 2.86 -6.68
C CYS A 370 -15.74 2.97 -5.84
N ASP A 371 -15.69 2.53 -4.59
CA ASP A 371 -16.80 2.61 -3.62
C ASP A 371 -17.00 4.03 -3.05
N ILE A 372 -17.05 5.02 -3.93
CA ILE A 372 -17.14 6.45 -3.58
C ILE A 372 -18.49 6.88 -2.99
N SER A 373 -19.47 5.99 -2.89
CA SER A 373 -20.68 6.24 -2.12
C SER A 373 -20.43 6.13 -0.61
N LEU A 374 -19.32 5.52 -0.20
CA LEU A 374 -18.94 5.35 1.19
C LEU A 374 -18.19 6.59 1.70
N SER A 375 -18.65 7.14 2.83
CA SER A 375 -18.11 8.41 3.36
C SER A 375 -16.62 8.32 3.70
N TYR A 376 -16.15 7.22 4.25
CA TYR A 376 -14.73 7.06 4.60
C TYR A 376 -13.78 7.06 3.37
N ILE A 377 -14.30 6.81 2.15
CA ILE A 377 -13.54 6.95 0.89
C ILE A 377 -13.73 8.36 0.30
N LYS A 378 -14.98 8.87 0.36
CA LYS A 378 -15.36 10.12 -0.30
C LYS A 378 -14.96 11.36 0.48
N ASP A 379 -15.06 11.33 1.82
CA ASP A 379 -14.88 12.51 2.65
C ASP A 379 -13.38 12.81 2.79
N TYR A 380 -12.94 13.79 1.99
CA TYR A 380 -11.54 14.17 1.93
C TYR A 380 -11.17 15.17 3.04
N GLU A 381 -10.13 14.85 3.81
CA GLU A 381 -9.56 15.73 4.82
C GLU A 381 -8.04 15.66 4.84
N ALA A 382 -7.39 16.75 4.43
CA ALA A 382 -5.94 16.87 4.46
C ALA A 382 -5.42 17.32 5.84
N THR A 383 -4.23 16.80 6.20
CA THR A 383 -3.46 17.31 7.33
C THR A 383 -2.50 18.39 6.85
N THR A 384 -1.91 19.19 7.75
CA THR A 384 -0.91 20.19 7.39
C THR A 384 0.50 19.59 7.33
N ALA A 385 1.37 20.13 6.45
CA ALA A 385 2.73 19.63 6.31
C ALA A 385 3.54 19.68 7.63
N PRO A 386 3.52 20.76 8.43
CA PRO A 386 4.22 20.77 9.71
C PRO A 386 3.77 19.67 10.66
N MET A 387 2.45 19.44 10.78
CA MET A 387 1.90 18.38 11.65
C MET A 387 2.28 16.98 11.15
N LEU A 388 2.31 16.76 9.83
CA LEU A 388 2.75 15.49 9.25
C LEU A 388 4.22 15.23 9.56
N VAL A 389 5.07 16.24 9.46
CA VAL A 389 6.50 16.11 9.76
C VAL A 389 6.73 15.94 11.26
N ASP A 390 5.93 16.57 12.14
CA ASP A 390 5.93 16.29 13.58
C ASP A 390 5.63 14.80 13.86
N ARG A 391 4.64 14.22 13.15
CA ARG A 391 4.33 12.78 13.24
C ARG A 391 5.47 11.92 12.73
N ILE A 392 6.11 12.30 11.62
CA ILE A 392 7.29 11.60 11.06
C ILE A 392 8.40 11.53 12.10
N GLU A 393 8.79 12.67 12.69
CA GLU A 393 9.84 12.73 13.74
C GLU A 393 9.49 11.86 14.95
N ALA A 394 8.26 11.94 15.43
CA ALA A 394 7.80 11.15 16.56
C ALA A 394 7.79 9.64 16.26
N MET A 395 7.39 9.24 15.04
CA MET A 395 7.41 7.83 14.63
C MET A 395 8.84 7.32 14.46
N ILE A 396 9.78 8.12 13.95
CA ILE A 396 11.21 7.77 13.92
C ILE A 396 11.74 7.54 15.33
N ALA A 397 11.43 8.45 16.26
CA ALA A 397 11.84 8.30 17.66
C ALA A 397 11.26 7.03 18.32
N GLN A 398 10.04 6.62 17.95
CA GLN A 398 9.36 5.46 18.49
C GLN A 398 9.89 4.13 17.90
N THR A 399 10.09 4.09 16.58
CA THR A 399 10.36 2.85 15.84
C THR A 399 11.84 2.64 15.52
N GLY A 400 12.64 3.71 15.52
CA GLY A 400 14.01 3.72 15.03
C GLY A 400 14.15 3.60 13.50
N ASN A 401 13.04 3.61 12.77
CA ASN A 401 13.02 3.48 11.31
C ASN A 401 12.69 4.82 10.65
N ASN A 402 13.45 5.20 9.64
CA ASN A 402 13.26 6.42 8.86
C ASN A 402 12.59 6.19 7.48
N GLY A 403 12.09 4.99 7.23
CA GLY A 403 11.34 4.64 6.02
C GLY A 403 9.84 4.82 6.23
N PHE A 404 9.14 5.40 5.23
CA PHE A 404 7.70 5.67 5.29
C PHE A 404 6.98 5.15 4.04
N HIS A 405 5.85 4.51 4.26
CA HIS A 405 4.84 4.31 3.22
C HIS A 405 3.63 5.19 3.56
N PHE A 406 3.41 6.23 2.77
CA PHE A 406 2.18 7.02 2.89
C PHE A 406 1.04 6.23 2.24
N VAL A 407 0.11 5.78 3.09
CA VAL A 407 -0.96 4.82 2.71
C VAL A 407 -2.23 5.51 2.21
N ASP A 408 -2.06 6.63 1.52
CA ASP A 408 -3.16 7.40 0.95
C ASP A 408 -3.83 6.64 -0.20
N GLU A 409 -5.13 6.86 -0.40
CA GLU A 409 -5.84 6.42 -1.62
C GLU A 409 -5.25 7.11 -2.86
N ALA A 410 -4.93 8.40 -2.75
CA ALA A 410 -4.18 9.20 -3.70
C ALA A 410 -3.57 10.39 -2.98
N ALA A 411 -2.25 10.43 -2.83
CA ALA A 411 -1.55 11.52 -2.16
C ALA A 411 -1.70 12.84 -2.95
N PRO A 412 -2.15 13.93 -2.31
CA PRO A 412 -2.39 15.19 -3.00
C PRO A 412 -1.08 15.87 -3.40
N PRO A 413 -0.88 16.25 -4.68
CA PRO A 413 0.39 16.83 -5.15
C PRO A 413 0.84 18.08 -4.39
N ALA A 414 -0.10 18.98 -4.06
CA ALA A 414 0.21 20.19 -3.31
C ALA A 414 0.68 19.89 -1.88
N LEU A 415 0.07 18.91 -1.21
CA LEU A 415 0.48 18.50 0.12
C LEU A 415 1.82 17.75 0.09
N MET A 416 2.05 16.88 -0.92
CA MET A 416 3.35 16.24 -1.13
C MET A 416 4.47 17.28 -1.30
N ARG A 417 4.23 18.33 -2.10
CA ARG A 417 5.15 19.48 -2.24
C ARG A 417 5.46 20.11 -0.88
N ASP A 418 4.42 20.44 -0.13
CA ASP A 418 4.59 21.18 1.14
C ASP A 418 5.25 20.29 2.22
N VAL A 419 4.97 18.98 2.24
CA VAL A 419 5.66 17.99 3.10
C VAL A 419 7.14 17.85 2.70
N ALA A 420 7.42 17.76 1.39
CA ALA A 420 8.79 17.69 0.89
C ALA A 420 9.63 18.94 1.30
N LEU A 421 9.06 20.12 1.16
CA LEU A 421 9.70 21.37 1.62
C LEU A 421 9.95 21.36 3.14
N GLU A 422 9.00 20.86 3.92
CA GLU A 422 9.12 20.81 5.38
C GLU A 422 10.15 19.77 5.85
N ILE A 423 10.24 18.61 5.18
CA ILE A 423 11.28 17.59 5.41
C ILE A 423 12.67 18.20 5.17
N ILE A 424 12.85 18.88 4.03
CA ILE A 424 14.12 19.53 3.67
C ILE A 424 14.44 20.65 4.66
N ARG A 425 13.46 21.49 5.01
CA ARG A 425 13.63 22.60 5.96
C ARG A 425 14.10 22.14 7.34
N ARG A 426 13.65 20.93 7.78
CA ARG A 426 14.06 20.35 9.08
C ARG A 426 15.31 19.47 8.97
N ASP A 427 15.93 19.39 7.81
CA ASP A 427 17.11 18.53 7.53
C ASP A 427 16.89 17.07 7.94
N LEU A 428 15.70 16.54 7.66
CA LEU A 428 15.36 15.17 8.02
C LEU A 428 15.80 14.18 6.93
N THR A 429 16.53 13.15 7.34
CA THR A 429 16.87 12.04 6.45
C THR A 429 15.79 10.97 6.53
N VAL A 430 14.91 10.94 5.55
CA VAL A 430 13.83 9.96 5.41
C VAL A 430 13.81 9.35 4.01
N VAL A 431 13.21 8.17 3.88
CA VAL A 431 12.92 7.52 2.60
C VAL A 431 11.45 7.21 2.58
N TRP A 432 10.77 7.54 1.48
CA TRP A 432 9.33 7.34 1.42
C TRP A 432 8.80 7.02 0.02
N TRP A 433 7.62 6.42 -0.02
CA TRP A 433 6.85 6.15 -1.21
C TRP A 433 5.36 6.25 -0.94
N THR A 434 4.53 6.41 -2.00
CA THR A 434 3.09 6.62 -1.85
C THR A 434 2.30 6.26 -3.10
N ASN A 435 0.97 6.19 -2.95
CA ASN A 435 0.05 6.10 -4.07
C ASN A 435 -0.32 7.49 -4.57
N ILE A 436 -0.42 7.64 -5.89
CA ILE A 436 -0.75 8.89 -6.57
C ILE A 436 -1.82 8.70 -7.64
N ARG A 437 -2.35 9.81 -8.11
CA ARG A 437 -2.96 9.93 -9.46
C ARG A 437 -1.96 10.66 -10.35
N PHE A 438 -1.86 10.28 -11.63
CA PHE A 438 -0.95 10.94 -12.58
C PHE A 438 -1.44 12.33 -12.98
N GLU A 439 -1.42 13.28 -12.04
CA GLU A 439 -1.87 14.65 -12.21
C GLU A 439 -0.84 15.51 -12.96
N LYS A 440 -1.33 16.41 -13.83
CA LYS A 440 -0.45 17.37 -14.54
C LYS A 440 0.39 18.26 -13.65
N SER A 441 -0.01 18.41 -12.39
CA SER A 441 0.74 19.17 -11.37
C SER A 441 2.05 18.50 -10.95
N PHE A 442 2.27 17.21 -11.25
CA PHE A 442 3.58 16.58 -11.10
C PHE A 442 4.49 16.98 -12.27
N THR A 443 4.99 18.22 -12.19
CA THR A 443 5.98 18.74 -13.13
C THR A 443 7.36 18.13 -12.87
N LYS A 444 8.31 18.28 -13.81
CA LYS A 444 9.69 17.86 -13.61
C LYS A 444 10.29 18.44 -12.33
N ASP A 445 10.09 19.76 -12.10
CA ASP A 445 10.61 20.44 -10.92
C ASP A 445 9.99 19.91 -9.62
N LEU A 446 8.69 19.61 -9.60
CA LEU A 446 8.07 19.01 -8.44
C LEU A 446 8.64 17.59 -8.18
N CYS A 447 8.84 16.77 -9.22
CA CYS A 447 9.46 15.45 -9.07
C CYS A 447 10.90 15.54 -8.55
N GLN A 448 11.67 16.54 -8.97
CA GLN A 448 13.01 16.85 -8.42
C GLN A 448 12.96 17.22 -6.94
N LEU A 449 11.98 18.04 -6.52
CA LEU A 449 11.76 18.34 -5.10
C LEU A 449 11.45 17.08 -4.30
N LEU A 450 10.54 16.22 -4.81
CA LEU A 450 10.13 15.00 -4.12
C LEU A 450 11.32 14.05 -3.91
N VAL A 451 12.17 13.83 -4.92
CA VAL A 451 13.36 12.97 -4.76
C VAL A 451 14.33 13.54 -3.74
N ARG A 452 14.51 14.86 -3.69
CA ARG A 452 15.38 15.52 -2.70
C ARG A 452 14.85 15.38 -1.26
N SER A 453 13.54 15.20 -1.08
CA SER A 453 12.93 14.93 0.23
C SER A 453 12.91 13.43 0.60
N GLY A 454 13.48 12.55 -0.25
CA GLY A 454 13.58 11.12 -0.01
C GLY A 454 12.49 10.26 -0.66
N CYS A 455 11.70 10.79 -1.61
CA CYS A 455 10.77 9.99 -2.41
C CYS A 455 11.55 9.04 -3.33
N ILE A 456 11.32 7.75 -3.22
CA ILE A 456 11.99 6.73 -4.05
C ILE A 456 11.05 6.07 -5.06
N ALA A 457 9.75 6.10 -4.81
CA ALA A 457 8.78 5.46 -5.68
C ALA A 457 7.38 6.04 -5.54
N VAL A 458 6.61 5.87 -6.60
CA VAL A 458 5.18 6.14 -6.63
C VAL A 458 4.42 4.98 -7.27
N SER A 459 3.20 4.73 -6.77
CA SER A 459 2.25 3.81 -7.39
C SER A 459 1.04 4.59 -7.89
N GLY A 460 0.65 4.43 -9.14
CA GLY A 460 -0.46 5.19 -9.72
C GLY A 460 -1.39 4.35 -10.58
N GLY A 461 -2.67 4.72 -10.61
CA GLY A 461 -3.66 4.05 -11.47
C GLY A 461 -3.61 4.60 -12.90
N LEU A 462 -3.04 3.83 -13.85
CA LEU A 462 -3.31 3.98 -15.28
C LEU A 462 -4.67 3.36 -15.59
N GLU A 463 -5.04 2.30 -14.90
CA GLU A 463 -6.21 1.46 -15.08
C GLU A 463 -6.23 0.82 -16.48
N VAL A 464 -6.91 1.43 -17.42
CA VAL A 464 -6.99 0.99 -18.81
C VAL A 464 -6.29 2.00 -19.73
N ALA A 465 -5.45 1.55 -20.64
CA ALA A 465 -4.76 2.44 -21.57
C ALA A 465 -5.64 2.76 -22.81
N SER A 466 -6.85 3.23 -22.56
CA SER A 466 -7.84 3.67 -23.55
C SER A 466 -8.51 4.95 -23.06
N ASP A 467 -8.35 6.07 -23.79
CA ASP A 467 -8.94 7.36 -23.38
C ASP A 467 -10.47 7.29 -23.28
N ARG A 468 -11.13 6.50 -24.14
CA ARG A 468 -12.59 6.26 -24.06
C ARG A 468 -12.97 5.62 -22.71
N LEU A 469 -12.23 4.61 -22.30
CA LEU A 469 -12.50 3.91 -21.03
C LEU A 469 -12.09 4.76 -19.82
N LEU A 470 -11.01 5.53 -19.92
CA LEU A 470 -10.62 6.48 -18.85
C LEU A 470 -11.67 7.58 -18.65
N GLU A 471 -12.34 8.03 -19.72
CA GLU A 471 -13.48 8.94 -19.64
C GLU A 471 -14.70 8.27 -19.01
N LEU A 472 -15.04 7.03 -19.42
CA LEU A 472 -16.15 6.26 -18.84
C LEU A 472 -15.94 5.94 -17.35
N ILE A 473 -14.68 5.74 -16.94
CA ILE A 473 -14.25 5.55 -15.55
C ILE A 473 -14.32 6.85 -14.75
N ASP A 474 -14.42 8.01 -15.39
CA ASP A 474 -14.22 9.35 -14.79
C ASP A 474 -12.87 9.46 -14.04
N LYS A 475 -11.82 8.88 -14.65
CA LYS A 475 -10.48 8.91 -14.07
C LYS A 475 -9.88 10.32 -14.09
N GLY A 476 -10.27 11.17 -15.06
CA GLY A 476 -9.79 12.55 -15.20
C GLY A 476 -8.35 12.68 -15.67
N VAL A 477 -7.79 11.64 -16.29
CA VAL A 477 -6.47 11.63 -16.94
C VAL A 477 -6.59 10.97 -18.32
N THR A 478 -5.60 11.23 -19.18
CA THR A 478 -5.45 10.58 -20.48
C THR A 478 -4.21 9.69 -20.49
N VAL A 479 -4.13 8.77 -21.45
CA VAL A 479 -2.93 7.92 -21.64
C VAL A 479 -1.69 8.78 -21.87
N ALA A 480 -1.80 9.85 -22.66
CA ALA A 480 -0.70 10.78 -22.91
C ALA A 480 -0.23 11.46 -21.61
N GLN A 481 -1.18 11.97 -20.80
CA GLN A 481 -0.86 12.59 -19.51
C GLN A 481 -0.17 11.63 -18.55
N VAL A 482 -0.63 10.37 -18.49
CA VAL A 482 0.01 9.35 -17.63
C VAL A 482 1.45 9.09 -18.07
N ALA A 483 1.68 8.98 -19.39
CA ALA A 483 3.02 8.77 -19.94
C ALA A 483 3.97 9.95 -19.61
N GLU A 484 3.52 11.20 -19.83
CA GLU A 484 4.31 12.40 -19.53
C GLU A 484 4.63 12.53 -18.04
N VAL A 485 3.64 12.34 -17.16
CA VAL A 485 3.83 12.45 -15.71
C VAL A 485 4.72 11.33 -15.17
N ALA A 486 4.54 10.10 -15.66
CA ALA A 486 5.40 8.98 -15.29
C ALA A 486 6.85 9.21 -15.73
N ASP A 487 7.07 9.80 -16.93
CA ASP A 487 8.38 10.20 -17.41
C ASP A 487 9.04 11.26 -16.50
N HIS A 488 8.29 12.24 -16.00
CA HIS A 488 8.81 13.22 -15.04
C HIS A 488 9.34 12.56 -13.78
N PHE A 489 8.62 11.55 -13.24
CA PHE A 489 9.09 10.78 -12.08
C PHE A 489 10.34 9.98 -12.40
N THR A 490 10.36 9.25 -13.52
CA THR A 490 11.50 8.40 -13.86
C THR A 490 12.75 9.18 -14.19
N GLN A 491 12.63 10.34 -14.85
CA GLN A 491 13.76 11.26 -15.09
C GLN A 491 14.31 11.85 -13.79
N ALA A 492 13.49 12.02 -12.76
CA ALA A 492 13.94 12.41 -11.43
C ALA A 492 14.58 11.25 -10.64
N GLY A 493 14.54 10.02 -11.14
CA GLY A 493 15.05 8.83 -10.46
C GLY A 493 14.06 8.15 -9.52
N ILE A 494 12.78 8.50 -9.61
CA ILE A 494 11.69 7.91 -8.82
C ILE A 494 11.10 6.72 -9.58
N LEU A 495 11.00 5.57 -8.93
CA LEU A 495 10.42 4.37 -9.50
C LEU A 495 8.91 4.52 -9.67
N VAL A 496 8.37 4.04 -10.80
CA VAL A 496 6.94 4.12 -11.12
C VAL A 496 6.33 2.72 -11.23
N HIS A 497 5.31 2.47 -10.39
CA HIS A 497 4.42 1.32 -10.50
C HIS A 497 3.06 1.75 -11.04
N ALA A 498 2.46 0.96 -11.95
CA ALA A 498 1.13 1.21 -12.48
C ALA A 498 0.14 0.12 -12.07
N TYR A 499 -0.98 0.53 -11.48
CA TYR A 499 -2.16 -0.32 -11.38
C TYR A 499 -2.86 -0.36 -12.73
N LEU A 500 -3.09 -1.57 -13.23
CA LEU A 500 -3.66 -1.84 -14.55
C LEU A 500 -4.93 -2.67 -14.38
N MET A 501 -5.96 -2.34 -15.13
CA MET A 501 -7.24 -3.03 -15.10
C MET A 501 -7.64 -3.50 -16.49
N TYR A 502 -8.34 -4.61 -16.57
CA TYR A 502 -8.99 -5.10 -17.78
C TYR A 502 -10.37 -5.64 -17.44
N GLY A 503 -11.25 -5.68 -18.44
CA GLY A 503 -12.62 -6.16 -18.26
C GLY A 503 -13.57 -5.14 -17.65
N PHE A 504 -13.26 -3.83 -17.73
CA PHE A 504 -14.23 -2.79 -17.38
C PHE A 504 -15.45 -2.85 -18.32
N PRO A 505 -16.67 -2.56 -17.85
CA PRO A 505 -17.88 -2.63 -18.67
C PRO A 505 -17.72 -2.00 -20.06
N THR A 506 -18.19 -2.71 -21.08
CA THR A 506 -18.08 -2.35 -22.51
C THR A 506 -16.67 -2.39 -23.11
N GLN A 507 -15.64 -2.79 -22.36
CA GLN A 507 -14.30 -2.95 -22.91
C GLN A 507 -14.26 -4.07 -23.95
N THR A 508 -13.69 -3.78 -25.12
CA THR A 508 -13.55 -4.74 -26.21
C THR A 508 -12.22 -5.50 -26.14
N ALA A 509 -12.14 -6.65 -26.80
CA ALA A 509 -10.87 -7.38 -26.99
C ALA A 509 -9.79 -6.53 -27.67
N GLN A 510 -10.20 -5.63 -28.60
CA GLN A 510 -9.30 -4.69 -29.26
C GLN A 510 -8.66 -3.74 -28.24
N GLU A 511 -9.46 -3.13 -27.35
CA GLU A 511 -8.96 -2.21 -26.32
C GLU A 511 -8.08 -2.91 -25.30
N THR A 512 -8.32 -4.18 -24.99
CA THR A 512 -7.45 -4.98 -24.12
C THR A 512 -6.07 -5.17 -24.75
N VAL A 513 -6.03 -5.53 -26.04
CA VAL A 513 -4.77 -5.71 -26.78
C VAL A 513 -4.05 -4.38 -27.00
N ASP A 514 -4.78 -3.31 -27.29
CA ASP A 514 -4.22 -1.96 -27.43
C ASP A 514 -3.66 -1.45 -26.09
N SER A 515 -4.33 -1.71 -24.97
CA SER A 515 -3.81 -1.42 -23.63
C SER A 515 -2.51 -2.17 -23.35
N LEU A 516 -2.42 -3.44 -23.72
CA LEU A 516 -1.18 -4.23 -23.56
C LEU A 516 -0.04 -3.62 -24.39
N GLU A 517 -0.30 -3.19 -25.63
CA GLU A 517 0.72 -2.55 -26.47
C GLU A 517 1.19 -1.21 -25.88
N VAL A 518 0.29 -0.39 -25.33
CA VAL A 518 0.67 0.86 -24.65
C VAL A 518 1.55 0.55 -23.43
N VAL A 519 1.18 -0.44 -22.61
CA VAL A 519 1.96 -0.87 -21.45
C VAL A 519 3.34 -1.38 -21.86
N ARG A 520 3.43 -2.19 -22.91
CA ARG A 520 4.71 -2.62 -23.49
C ARG A 520 5.61 -1.44 -23.86
N GLN A 521 5.04 -0.41 -24.54
CA GLN A 521 5.79 0.78 -24.92
C GLN A 521 6.19 1.66 -23.72
N LEU A 522 5.37 1.75 -22.67
CA LEU A 522 5.72 2.46 -21.44
C LEU A 522 6.95 1.81 -20.78
N VAL A 523 6.99 0.47 -20.71
CA VAL A 523 8.16 -0.26 -20.18
C VAL A 523 9.36 -0.11 -21.11
N GLU A 524 9.20 -0.30 -22.44
CA GLU A 524 10.26 -0.18 -23.44
C GLU A 524 10.96 1.19 -23.42
N ASN A 525 10.19 2.28 -23.14
CA ASN A 525 10.72 3.63 -23.03
C ASN A 525 11.20 3.98 -21.61
N GLY A 526 11.23 3.04 -20.67
CA GLY A 526 11.71 3.24 -19.31
C GLY A 526 10.82 4.12 -18.42
N VAL A 527 9.59 4.36 -18.83
CA VAL A 527 8.63 5.25 -18.12
C VAL A 527 7.90 4.52 -17.00
N MET A 528 7.80 3.19 -17.08
CA MET A 528 7.15 2.35 -16.09
C MET A 528 8.08 1.19 -15.71
N HIS A 529 8.36 1.05 -14.42
CA HIS A 529 9.25 0.01 -13.90
C HIS A 529 8.50 -1.27 -13.54
N SER A 530 7.26 -1.15 -13.11
CA SER A 530 6.47 -2.25 -12.60
C SER A 530 4.98 -1.98 -12.84
N GLY A 531 4.19 -3.04 -12.86
CA GLY A 531 2.76 -2.96 -12.96
C GLY A 531 2.08 -4.24 -12.50
N PHE A 532 0.77 -4.17 -12.33
CA PHE A 532 -0.05 -5.33 -11.98
C PHE A 532 -1.41 -5.23 -12.69
N TRP A 533 -1.81 -6.32 -13.37
CA TRP A 533 -3.12 -6.43 -14.01
C TRP A 533 -4.16 -7.00 -13.06
N HIS A 534 -5.23 -6.25 -12.84
CA HIS A 534 -6.45 -6.68 -12.15
C HIS A 534 -7.59 -6.84 -13.15
N GLN A 535 -8.36 -7.92 -13.01
CA GLN A 535 -9.66 -7.98 -13.67
C GLN A 535 -10.63 -7.07 -12.91
N PHE A 536 -11.45 -6.30 -13.63
CA PHE A 536 -12.50 -5.51 -13.02
C PHE A 536 -13.41 -6.37 -12.14
N ALA A 537 -13.66 -5.93 -10.93
CA ALA A 537 -14.62 -6.50 -9.99
C ALA A 537 -15.73 -5.46 -9.76
N LEU A 538 -16.98 -5.87 -9.91
CA LEU A 538 -18.11 -5.02 -9.65
C LEU A 538 -18.40 -5.00 -8.16
N THR A 539 -18.41 -3.80 -7.55
CA THR A 539 -18.73 -3.61 -6.13
C THR A 539 -20.07 -2.91 -5.95
N ALA A 540 -20.80 -3.27 -4.89
CA ALA A 540 -22.14 -2.77 -4.61
C ALA A 540 -22.18 -1.26 -4.34
N HIS A 541 -21.08 -0.69 -3.89
CA HIS A 541 -20.98 0.72 -3.46
C HIS A 541 -20.36 1.63 -4.52
N SER A 542 -19.92 1.05 -5.66
CA SER A 542 -19.41 1.82 -6.79
C SER A 542 -20.55 2.44 -7.63
N PRO A 543 -20.30 3.56 -8.33
CA PRO A 543 -21.27 4.09 -9.29
C PRO A 543 -21.74 3.08 -10.34
N VAL A 544 -20.86 2.16 -10.77
CA VAL A 544 -21.25 1.07 -11.69
C VAL A 544 -22.22 0.11 -11.03
N GLY A 545 -21.99 -0.28 -9.77
CA GLY A 545 -22.89 -1.17 -9.04
C GLY A 545 -24.24 -0.54 -8.69
N LEU A 546 -24.22 0.75 -8.38
CA LEU A 546 -25.44 1.52 -8.05
C LEU A 546 -26.30 1.85 -9.28
N ASN A 547 -25.72 1.91 -10.47
CA ASN A 547 -26.42 2.24 -11.72
C ASN A 547 -25.92 1.38 -12.90
N PRO A 548 -26.11 0.04 -12.84
CA PRO A 548 -25.55 -0.89 -13.82
C PRO A 548 -26.04 -0.65 -15.26
N ASP A 549 -27.27 -0.17 -15.43
CA ASP A 549 -27.85 0.12 -16.76
C ASP A 549 -27.06 1.20 -17.51
N ALA A 550 -26.52 2.21 -16.80
CA ALA A 550 -25.70 3.26 -17.39
C ALA A 550 -24.38 2.72 -17.99
N TYR A 551 -23.93 1.57 -17.50
CA TYR A 551 -22.72 0.88 -17.96
C TYR A 551 -23.01 -0.36 -18.80
N GLN A 552 -24.28 -0.57 -19.19
CA GLN A 552 -24.74 -1.66 -20.05
C GLN A 552 -24.42 -3.05 -19.50
N ILE A 553 -24.43 -3.22 -18.20
CA ILE A 553 -24.22 -4.50 -17.53
C ILE A 553 -25.48 -4.96 -16.80
N GLN A 554 -25.58 -6.26 -16.56
CA GLN A 554 -26.65 -6.89 -15.81
C GLN A 554 -26.11 -7.57 -14.56
N ILE A 555 -26.63 -7.22 -13.38
CA ILE A 555 -26.32 -7.94 -12.14
C ILE A 555 -27.06 -9.28 -12.17
N LEU A 556 -26.32 -10.38 -11.96
CA LEU A 556 -26.87 -11.74 -12.08
C LEU A 556 -27.67 -12.15 -10.86
N ASN A 557 -27.23 -11.77 -9.65
CA ASN A 557 -27.87 -12.08 -8.38
C ASN A 557 -28.20 -10.77 -7.63
N PRO A 558 -29.29 -10.06 -8.01
CA PRO A 558 -29.58 -8.73 -7.46
C PRO A 558 -30.05 -8.74 -6.00
N GLU A 559 -30.53 -9.89 -5.50
CA GLU A 559 -31.01 -9.99 -4.11
C GLU A 559 -29.82 -10.12 -3.14
N PRO A 560 -29.65 -9.20 -2.20
CA PRO A 560 -28.54 -9.27 -1.26
C PRO A 560 -28.68 -10.50 -0.35
N GLY A 561 -27.58 -11.17 -0.06
CA GLY A 561 -27.51 -12.21 0.96
C GLY A 561 -27.62 -11.64 2.37
N SER A 562 -27.70 -12.50 3.38
CA SER A 562 -27.81 -12.07 4.78
C SER A 562 -26.51 -11.56 5.39
N PHE A 563 -25.37 -11.81 4.76
CA PHE A 563 -24.06 -11.58 5.36
C PHE A 563 -23.21 -10.54 4.58
N ALA A 564 -22.36 -10.98 3.65
CA ALA A 564 -21.45 -10.09 2.92
C ALA A 564 -21.97 -9.85 1.49
N ASN A 565 -22.03 -8.58 1.08
CA ASN A 565 -22.75 -8.20 -0.14
C ASN A 565 -22.02 -7.12 -0.97
N ASN A 566 -20.70 -7.08 -0.98
CA ASN A 566 -19.99 -6.07 -1.78
C ASN A 566 -19.65 -6.56 -3.19
N ASP A 567 -19.12 -7.78 -3.34
CA ASP A 567 -18.78 -8.34 -4.64
C ASP A 567 -20.04 -8.80 -5.37
N LEU A 568 -20.32 -8.21 -6.53
CA LEU A 568 -21.49 -8.50 -7.35
C LEU A 568 -21.10 -9.30 -8.61
N GLU A 569 -21.80 -10.39 -8.83
CA GLU A 569 -21.71 -11.12 -10.11
C GLU A 569 -22.49 -10.36 -11.19
N HIS A 570 -21.87 -10.16 -12.35
CA HIS A 570 -22.48 -9.46 -13.46
C HIS A 570 -22.19 -10.10 -14.82
N ALA A 571 -23.01 -9.79 -15.78
CA ALA A 571 -22.79 -10.06 -17.20
C ALA A 571 -22.62 -8.75 -17.96
N ASP A 572 -21.64 -8.72 -18.85
CA ASP A 572 -21.46 -7.65 -19.85
C ASP A 572 -21.82 -8.20 -21.24
N PRO A 573 -23.06 -7.96 -21.72
CA PRO A 573 -23.50 -8.47 -23.03
C PRO A 573 -22.79 -7.78 -24.21
N THR A 574 -22.10 -6.66 -23.96
CA THR A 574 -21.39 -5.89 -25.00
C THR A 574 -19.89 -6.18 -24.99
N GLY A 575 -19.41 -6.82 -23.94
CA GLY A 575 -18.01 -7.06 -23.71
C GLY A 575 -17.48 -8.36 -24.30
N THR A 576 -16.28 -8.66 -23.89
CA THR A 576 -15.50 -9.82 -24.29
C THR A 576 -15.39 -10.77 -23.08
N ASP A 577 -15.15 -12.05 -23.28
CA ASP A 577 -14.72 -12.93 -22.20
C ASP A 577 -13.29 -12.55 -21.77
N HIS A 578 -13.22 -11.61 -20.82
CA HIS A 578 -11.97 -11.04 -20.35
C HIS A 578 -11.14 -12.05 -19.54
N ALA A 579 -11.72 -13.09 -18.98
CA ALA A 579 -10.99 -14.14 -18.25
C ALA A 579 -9.93 -14.82 -19.13
N LEU A 580 -10.20 -14.94 -20.44
CA LEU A 580 -9.27 -15.51 -21.41
C LEU A 580 -7.94 -14.73 -21.49
N PHE A 581 -7.97 -13.42 -21.26
CA PHE A 581 -6.78 -12.56 -21.38
C PHE A 581 -5.86 -12.63 -20.15
N SER A 582 -6.36 -13.10 -19.01
CA SER A 582 -5.67 -13.05 -17.71
C SER A 582 -4.22 -13.55 -17.75
N GLU A 583 -4.02 -14.77 -18.26
CA GLU A 583 -2.69 -15.40 -18.27
C GLU A 583 -1.73 -14.70 -19.22
N GLY A 584 -2.19 -14.33 -20.42
CA GLY A 584 -1.36 -13.62 -21.40
C GLY A 584 -0.95 -12.24 -20.91
N LEU A 585 -1.86 -11.49 -20.28
CA LEU A 585 -1.58 -10.17 -19.70
C LEU A 585 -0.57 -10.25 -18.55
N LYS A 586 -0.72 -11.20 -17.63
CA LYS A 586 0.20 -11.40 -16.51
C LYS A 586 1.57 -11.83 -16.97
N LYS A 587 1.63 -12.83 -17.87
CA LYS A 587 2.87 -13.39 -18.41
C LYS A 587 3.66 -12.34 -19.21
N SER A 588 3.00 -11.59 -20.08
CA SER A 588 3.65 -10.55 -20.87
C SER A 588 4.22 -9.44 -19.98
N LEU A 589 3.41 -8.91 -19.07
CA LEU A 589 3.84 -7.84 -18.15
C LEU A 589 5.01 -8.29 -17.27
N PHE A 590 4.96 -9.50 -16.72
CA PHE A 590 6.06 -10.05 -15.93
C PHE A 590 7.37 -10.08 -16.74
N ASN A 591 7.33 -10.55 -17.97
CA ASN A 591 8.51 -10.57 -18.83
C ASN A 591 8.97 -9.16 -19.23
N TYR A 592 8.04 -8.25 -19.57
CA TYR A 592 8.39 -6.87 -19.93
C TYR A 592 9.09 -6.14 -18.79
N MET A 593 8.64 -6.28 -17.54
CA MET A 593 9.31 -5.69 -16.37
C MET A 593 10.77 -6.12 -16.22
N HIS A 594 11.14 -7.25 -16.78
CA HIS A 594 12.51 -7.77 -16.80
C HIS A 594 13.23 -7.58 -18.13
N GLY A 595 12.65 -6.79 -19.04
CA GLY A 595 13.24 -6.49 -20.35
C GLY A 595 13.16 -7.64 -21.35
N ILE A 596 12.30 -8.64 -21.13
CA ILE A 596 12.16 -9.84 -21.94
C ILE A 596 10.94 -9.73 -22.84
N GLY A 597 11.09 -10.07 -24.13
CA GLY A 597 9.99 -10.17 -25.09
C GLY A 597 9.36 -8.84 -25.50
N LEU A 598 10.06 -7.72 -25.30
CA LEU A 598 9.59 -6.39 -25.75
C LEU A 598 9.42 -6.28 -27.26
N ASP A 599 10.16 -7.10 -28.02
CA ASP A 599 10.12 -7.18 -29.47
C ASP A 599 9.22 -8.33 -30.01
N MET A 600 8.70 -9.17 -29.11
CA MET A 600 7.82 -10.30 -29.48
C MET A 600 6.46 -9.80 -29.96
N PRO A 601 5.85 -10.47 -30.98
CA PRO A 601 4.46 -10.22 -31.33
C PRO A 601 3.52 -10.44 -30.15
N LEU A 602 2.56 -9.56 -29.92
CA LEU A 602 1.61 -9.70 -28.81
C LEU A 602 0.83 -11.03 -28.85
N GLN A 603 0.58 -11.56 -30.05
CA GLN A 603 -0.08 -12.86 -30.24
C GLN A 603 0.62 -14.01 -29.50
N ASP A 604 1.95 -13.97 -29.35
CA ASP A 604 2.73 -15.06 -28.78
C ASP A 604 2.54 -15.20 -27.24
N TRP A 605 1.90 -14.23 -26.62
CA TRP A 605 1.52 -14.29 -25.21
C TRP A 605 0.20 -15.01 -24.95
N PHE A 606 -0.58 -15.30 -26.01
CA PHE A 606 -1.92 -15.87 -25.90
C PHE A 606 -2.08 -17.16 -26.68
N ASP A 607 -2.74 -18.16 -26.09
CA ASP A 607 -3.02 -19.46 -26.72
C ASP A 607 -4.23 -19.42 -27.68
N PHE A 608 -4.87 -18.26 -27.80
CA PHE A 608 -6.00 -18.02 -28.71
C PHE A 608 -5.71 -16.83 -29.62
N LYS A 609 -6.48 -16.70 -30.71
CA LYS A 609 -6.30 -15.62 -31.67
C LYS A 609 -6.80 -14.29 -31.10
N ILE A 610 -5.91 -13.30 -30.98
CA ILE A 610 -6.22 -11.94 -30.56
C ILE A 610 -6.32 -10.99 -31.77
N PRO A 611 -7.03 -9.84 -31.66
CA PRO A 611 -6.97 -8.79 -32.67
C PRO A 611 -5.55 -8.21 -32.78
N ARG A 612 -5.24 -7.63 -33.94
CA ARG A 612 -3.97 -6.87 -34.10
C ARG A 612 -4.11 -5.53 -33.41
N THR A 613 -3.07 -5.10 -32.71
CA THR A 613 -3.07 -3.76 -32.11
C THR A 613 -3.21 -2.66 -33.16
N GLN A 614 -3.95 -1.61 -32.81
CA GLN A 614 -4.12 -0.39 -33.60
C GLN A 614 -3.17 0.72 -33.13
N ILE A 615 -2.44 0.51 -32.05
CA ILE A 615 -1.50 1.47 -31.48
C ILE A 615 -0.24 1.55 -32.35
N PRO A 616 0.18 2.75 -32.80
CA PRO A 616 1.42 2.92 -33.56
C PRO A 616 2.63 2.50 -32.74
N LYS A 617 3.62 1.86 -33.36
CA LYS A 617 4.86 1.36 -32.70
C LYS A 617 5.66 2.41 -31.93
N ASN A 618 5.46 3.68 -32.23
CA ASN A 618 6.16 4.81 -31.60
C ASN A 618 5.17 5.75 -30.88
N TYR A 619 4.04 5.23 -30.43
CA TYR A 619 2.99 6.04 -29.81
C TYR A 619 3.49 6.78 -28.57
N ILE A 620 4.04 6.05 -27.59
CA ILE A 620 4.60 6.64 -26.36
C ILE A 620 5.81 7.52 -26.68
N LYS A 621 6.72 7.08 -27.54
CA LYS A 621 7.89 7.88 -27.94
C LYS A 621 7.51 9.24 -28.55
N ARG A 622 6.39 9.33 -29.27
CA ARG A 622 5.90 10.61 -29.80
C ARG A 622 5.34 11.52 -28.70
N ILE A 623 4.66 10.95 -27.70
CA ILE A 623 4.16 11.69 -26.53
C ILE A 623 5.32 12.29 -25.75
N LEU A 624 6.36 11.52 -25.53
CA LEU A 624 7.56 11.93 -24.76
C LEU A 624 8.53 12.84 -25.54
N ALA A 625 8.22 13.16 -26.80
CA ALA A 625 9.05 14.08 -27.58
C ALA A 625 9.12 15.46 -26.89
N PRO A 626 10.29 16.08 -26.80
CA PRO A 626 10.44 17.37 -26.14
C PRO A 626 9.47 18.42 -26.67
N SER A 627 8.73 19.05 -25.77
CA SER A 627 7.88 20.20 -26.07
C SER A 627 8.54 21.48 -25.57
N ALA A 628 8.24 22.62 -26.20
CA ALA A 628 8.75 23.91 -25.71
C ALA A 628 8.29 24.17 -24.28
N GLU A 629 9.20 24.50 -23.39
CA GLU A 629 8.86 24.87 -22.02
C GLU A 629 8.10 26.21 -22.02
N GLN A 630 7.02 26.25 -21.25
CA GLN A 630 6.28 27.49 -21.04
C GLN A 630 6.85 28.27 -19.87
N MET A 631 6.74 29.59 -19.93
CA MET A 631 7.08 30.43 -18.79
C MET A 631 6.30 30.00 -17.54
N PRO A 632 6.95 29.95 -16.37
CA PRO A 632 6.27 29.59 -15.13
C PRO A 632 5.13 30.53 -14.78
N LYS A 633 4.15 30.02 -14.02
CA LYS A 633 3.05 30.85 -13.52
C LYS A 633 3.59 31.87 -12.51
N PRO A 634 3.10 33.12 -12.51
CA PRO A 634 3.60 34.16 -11.57
C PRO A 634 3.55 33.78 -10.09
N ASN A 635 2.55 32.99 -9.69
CA ASN A 635 2.34 32.53 -8.32
C ASN A 635 2.98 31.17 -7.99
N ALA A 636 3.72 30.58 -8.92
CA ALA A 636 4.47 29.33 -8.65
C ALA A 636 5.58 29.63 -7.62
N LYS A 637 5.79 28.70 -6.68
CA LYS A 637 6.89 28.81 -5.71
C LYS A 637 8.22 28.60 -6.43
N ILE A 638 9.24 29.40 -6.12
CA ILE A 638 10.59 29.23 -6.61
C ILE A 638 11.52 28.96 -5.43
N VAL A 639 12.35 27.93 -5.53
CA VAL A 639 13.24 27.48 -4.45
C VAL A 639 14.60 27.08 -5.01
N TRP A 640 15.63 27.21 -4.17
CA TRP A 640 16.97 26.74 -4.43
C TRP A 640 17.31 25.54 -3.53
N LEU A 641 17.65 24.39 -4.14
CA LEU A 641 18.11 23.19 -3.46
C LEU A 641 19.58 22.85 -3.74
N GLY A 642 20.23 23.70 -4.52
CA GLY A 642 21.64 23.56 -4.87
C GLY A 642 22.58 24.04 -3.76
N PRO A 643 23.90 23.85 -3.94
CA PRO A 643 24.91 24.38 -3.02
C PRO A 643 24.94 25.90 -3.05
N VAL A 644 25.33 26.52 -1.94
CA VAL A 644 25.54 27.98 -1.90
C VAL A 644 26.68 28.35 -2.81
N PRO A 645 26.46 29.22 -3.84
CA PRO A 645 27.53 29.60 -4.77
C PRO A 645 28.54 30.50 -4.07
N THR A 646 29.81 30.33 -4.43
CA THR A 646 30.90 31.22 -4.03
C THR A 646 31.44 32.00 -5.22
N ILE A 647 31.90 33.26 -4.98
CA ILE A 647 32.49 34.07 -6.01
C ILE A 647 33.97 33.68 -6.14
N GLY A 648 34.37 33.19 -7.30
CA GLY A 648 35.74 32.93 -7.67
C GLY A 648 36.45 34.19 -8.26
N LYS A 649 37.44 33.94 -9.12
CA LYS A 649 38.21 35.03 -9.74
C LYS A 649 37.36 35.86 -10.68
N SER A 650 37.45 37.19 -10.56
CA SER A 650 36.83 38.16 -11.47
C SER A 650 37.86 38.71 -12.46
N SER A 651 37.50 38.80 -13.73
CA SER A 651 38.34 39.39 -14.78
C SER A 651 37.50 39.98 -15.91
N ARG A 652 37.82 41.16 -16.37
CA ARG A 652 37.18 41.83 -17.51
C ARG A 652 35.63 41.97 -17.36
N GLY A 653 35.14 42.28 -16.13
CA GLY A 653 33.72 42.47 -15.85
C GLY A 653 32.92 41.17 -15.82
N LYS A 654 33.57 40.01 -15.75
CA LYS A 654 32.99 38.68 -15.53
C LYS A 654 33.55 38.06 -14.27
N THR A 655 32.74 37.27 -13.60
CA THR A 655 33.12 36.47 -12.43
C THR A 655 32.77 35.03 -12.63
N ILE A 656 33.46 34.15 -11.93
CA ILE A 656 33.15 32.72 -11.89
C ILE A 656 32.34 32.48 -10.62
N LEU A 657 31.14 31.91 -10.76
CA LEU A 657 30.40 31.32 -9.64
C LEU A 657 30.84 29.86 -9.52
N GLN A 658 31.36 29.52 -8.36
CA GLN A 658 31.77 28.12 -8.06
C GLN A 658 30.75 27.47 -7.14
N MET A 659 30.32 26.28 -7.53
CA MET A 659 29.37 25.46 -6.80
C MET A 659 29.88 24.03 -6.76
N SER A 660 29.89 23.41 -5.58
CA SER A 660 30.32 22.01 -5.40
C SER A 660 29.13 21.16 -4.96
N MET A 661 28.83 20.10 -5.72
CA MET A 661 27.75 19.16 -5.41
C MET A 661 28.26 17.73 -5.51
N GLY A 662 28.41 17.07 -4.37
CA GLY A 662 28.99 15.73 -4.33
C GLY A 662 30.45 15.71 -4.77
N ARG A 663 30.75 15.12 -5.94
CA ARG A 663 32.09 15.10 -6.54
C ARG A 663 32.27 16.14 -7.65
N ASP A 664 31.18 16.78 -8.05
CA ASP A 664 31.17 17.68 -9.19
C ASP A 664 31.37 19.11 -8.73
N GLU A 665 32.25 19.81 -9.44
CA GLU A 665 32.46 21.26 -9.32
C GLU A 665 31.95 21.92 -10.59
N VAL A 666 31.01 22.85 -10.42
CA VAL A 666 30.43 23.61 -11.53
C VAL A 666 30.95 25.04 -11.44
N GLU A 667 31.51 25.55 -12.55
CA GLU A 667 31.97 26.91 -12.69
C GLU A 667 31.15 27.64 -13.75
N LEU A 668 30.35 28.63 -13.32
CA LEU A 668 29.54 29.45 -14.21
C LEU A 668 30.25 30.80 -14.42
N LEU A 669 30.63 31.10 -15.65
CA LEU A 669 31.20 32.41 -16.01
C LEU A 669 30.05 33.37 -16.35
N VAL A 670 29.78 34.33 -15.45
CA VAL A 670 28.67 35.26 -15.59
C VAL A 670 29.18 36.74 -15.50
N PRO A 671 28.39 37.75 -15.95
CA PRO A 671 28.68 39.13 -15.65
C PRO A 671 28.80 39.35 -14.14
N GLU A 672 29.77 40.15 -13.70
CA GLU A 672 30.09 40.36 -12.28
C GLU A 672 28.87 40.84 -11.46
N LYS A 673 28.07 41.76 -12.04
CA LYS A 673 26.83 42.23 -11.40
C LYS A 673 25.78 41.13 -11.24
N LEU A 674 25.63 40.29 -12.26
CA LEU A 674 24.73 39.12 -12.21
C LEU A 674 25.23 38.08 -11.19
N GLY A 675 26.54 37.80 -11.17
CA GLY A 675 27.10 36.85 -10.21
C GLY A 675 26.90 37.29 -8.76
N SER A 676 27.15 38.55 -8.45
CA SER A 676 26.90 39.11 -7.10
C SER A 676 25.43 39.05 -6.70
N TRP A 677 24.52 39.32 -7.63
CA TRP A 677 23.08 39.20 -7.40
C TRP A 677 22.65 37.73 -7.19
N LEU A 678 23.14 36.79 -8.00
CA LEU A 678 22.82 35.38 -7.89
C LEU A 678 23.21 34.79 -6.54
N VAL A 679 24.41 35.07 -6.04
CA VAL A 679 24.85 34.57 -4.71
C VAL A 679 23.87 34.96 -3.62
N VAL A 680 23.46 36.23 -3.56
CA VAL A 680 22.53 36.74 -2.54
C VAL A 680 21.13 36.17 -2.76
N THR A 681 20.67 36.12 -4.01
CA THR A 681 19.30 35.66 -4.32
C THR A 681 19.13 34.16 -4.13
N LEU A 682 20.09 33.33 -4.53
CA LEU A 682 20.03 31.90 -4.34
C LEU A 682 20.08 31.52 -2.85
N ASP A 683 20.85 32.25 -2.03
CA ASP A 683 20.80 32.06 -0.57
C ASP A 683 19.42 32.41 0.01
N GLN A 684 18.76 33.45 -0.48
CA GLN A 684 17.39 33.78 -0.07
C GLN A 684 16.32 32.81 -0.59
N LEU A 685 16.55 32.14 -1.72
CA LEU A 685 15.68 31.12 -2.28
C LEU A 685 15.89 29.74 -1.64
N ALA A 686 16.96 29.56 -0.87
CA ALA A 686 17.24 28.32 -0.18
C ALA A 686 16.09 27.94 0.76
N VAL A 687 15.75 26.64 0.79
CA VAL A 687 14.68 26.14 1.66
C VAL A 687 15.14 26.25 3.12
N GLY A 688 14.53 27.17 3.87
CA GLY A 688 14.90 27.49 5.24
C GLY A 688 13.74 28.10 6.04
N PRO A 689 14.00 28.68 7.20
CA PRO A 689 12.97 29.29 8.05
C PRO A 689 12.35 30.57 7.48
N GLY A 690 12.87 31.08 6.38
CA GLY A 690 12.39 32.28 5.70
C GLY A 690 11.12 32.04 4.86
N LYS A 691 10.64 33.14 4.24
CA LYS A 691 9.50 33.08 3.32
C LYS A 691 9.91 32.40 2.01
N THR A 692 9.14 31.43 1.56
CA THR A 692 9.28 30.89 0.20
C THR A 692 8.85 31.94 -0.82
N TRP A 693 9.71 32.24 -1.79
CA TRP A 693 9.42 33.21 -2.85
C TRP A 693 8.48 32.63 -3.90
N ILE A 694 7.73 33.50 -4.58
CA ILE A 694 7.01 33.16 -5.81
C ILE A 694 7.77 33.69 -7.02
N PHE A 695 7.50 33.14 -8.19
CA PHE A 695 8.20 33.45 -9.44
C PHE A 695 8.14 34.94 -9.80
N GLU A 696 6.98 35.60 -9.59
CA GLU A 696 6.81 37.03 -9.80
C GLU A 696 7.72 37.89 -8.88
N GLU A 697 7.97 37.42 -7.67
CA GLU A 697 8.90 38.13 -6.75
C GLU A 697 10.35 38.05 -7.26
N PHE A 698 10.74 36.88 -7.74
CA PHE A 698 12.07 36.67 -8.33
C PHE A 698 12.28 37.55 -9.58
N GLU A 699 11.30 37.60 -10.49
CA GLU A 699 11.33 38.48 -11.65
C GLU A 699 11.45 39.94 -11.27
N LYS A 700 10.67 40.42 -10.27
CA LYS A 700 10.71 41.79 -9.77
C LYS A 700 12.08 42.15 -9.17
N GLU A 701 12.70 41.26 -8.42
CA GLU A 701 14.03 41.50 -7.83
C GLU A 701 15.13 41.53 -8.92
N TYR A 702 15.02 40.68 -9.94
CA TYR A 702 15.91 40.75 -11.11
C TYR A 702 15.80 42.11 -11.84
N ALA A 703 14.58 42.58 -12.08
CA ALA A 703 14.31 43.86 -12.71
C ALA A 703 14.85 45.03 -11.89
N LYS A 704 14.65 45.02 -10.56
CA LYS A 704 15.21 46.02 -9.63
C LYS A 704 16.73 46.08 -9.67
N ALA A 705 17.37 44.94 -9.83
CA ALA A 705 18.83 44.85 -9.93
C ALA A 705 19.39 45.45 -11.26
N GLY A 706 18.52 45.70 -12.25
CA GLY A 706 18.92 46.30 -13.54
C GLY A 706 19.88 45.40 -14.31
N LEU A 707 19.60 44.13 -14.44
CA LEU A 707 20.45 43.10 -15.03
C LEU A 707 20.13 42.80 -16.51
N GLY A 708 19.16 43.51 -17.09
CA GLY A 708 18.70 43.33 -18.45
C GLY A 708 17.28 42.79 -18.56
N GLU A 709 16.94 42.21 -19.72
CA GLU A 709 15.64 41.67 -19.98
C GLU A 709 15.50 40.28 -19.31
N PHE A 710 14.46 40.08 -18.46
CA PHE A 710 14.29 38.89 -17.66
C PHE A 710 14.07 37.64 -18.53
N ALA A 711 13.28 37.72 -19.60
CA ALA A 711 13.01 36.58 -20.49
C ALA A 711 14.32 36.02 -21.09
N VAL A 712 15.24 36.91 -21.51
CA VAL A 712 16.56 36.51 -22.06
C VAL A 712 17.41 35.80 -20.99
N PHE A 713 17.36 36.28 -19.75
CA PHE A 713 18.04 35.61 -18.63
C PHE A 713 17.42 34.25 -18.33
N TRP A 714 16.07 34.21 -18.24
CA TRP A 714 15.35 33.01 -17.87
C TRP A 714 15.49 31.84 -18.88
N GLU A 715 15.54 32.18 -20.17
CA GLU A 715 15.75 31.21 -21.27
C GLU A 715 17.24 30.98 -21.56
N GLY A 716 18.12 31.61 -20.82
CA GLY A 716 19.57 31.56 -21.10
C GLY A 716 20.27 30.38 -20.38
N ALA A 717 21.44 29.98 -20.92
CA ALA A 717 22.26 28.90 -20.41
C ALA A 717 22.58 29.02 -18.89
N THR A 718 22.68 30.24 -18.34
CA THR A 718 22.89 30.40 -16.90
C THR A 718 21.74 29.81 -16.06
N VAL A 719 20.49 30.04 -16.46
CA VAL A 719 19.34 29.50 -15.74
C VAL A 719 19.20 28.00 -15.99
N GLU A 720 19.50 27.52 -17.20
CA GLU A 720 19.55 26.10 -17.52
C GLU A 720 20.49 25.35 -16.56
N GLU A 721 21.72 25.82 -16.39
CA GLU A 721 22.69 25.26 -15.45
C GLU A 721 22.21 25.37 -13.99
N LEU A 722 21.62 26.50 -13.60
CA LEU A 722 21.06 26.65 -12.24
C LEU A 722 19.89 25.67 -12.01
N ARG A 723 19.07 25.40 -13.00
CA ARG A 723 17.99 24.41 -12.89
C ARG A 723 18.54 23.00 -12.72
N GLU A 724 19.59 22.62 -13.43
CA GLU A 724 20.29 21.34 -13.23
C GLU A 724 20.88 21.23 -11.82
N MET A 725 21.35 22.35 -11.26
CA MET A 725 21.90 22.42 -9.91
C MET A 725 20.85 22.48 -8.81
N GLY A 726 19.59 22.73 -9.12
CA GLY A 726 18.49 22.69 -8.15
C GLY A 726 17.66 23.99 -7.99
N LEU A 727 17.66 24.88 -8.99
CA LEU A 727 16.68 25.96 -9.08
C LEU A 727 15.36 25.39 -9.60
N LEU A 728 14.37 25.28 -8.73
CA LEU A 728 13.08 24.66 -9.04
C LEU A 728 11.93 25.67 -8.97
N VAL A 729 10.97 25.50 -9.90
CA VAL A 729 9.69 26.24 -9.90
C VAL A 729 8.54 25.24 -9.71
N ILE A 730 7.92 25.27 -8.53
CA ILE A 730 7.01 24.23 -8.02
C ILE A 730 5.63 24.78 -7.61
#